data_419bb767a02e492a553ec2215032337c
#
_entry.id   419bb767a02e492a553ec2215032337c
#
_cell.length_a   1.000
_cell.length_b   1.000
_cell.length_c   1.000
_cell.angle_alpha   90.00
_cell.angle_beta   90.00
_cell.angle_gamma   90.00
#
_symmetry.space_group_name_H-M   'P 1'
#
loop_
_entity.id
_entity.type
_entity.pdbx_description
1 polymer ?
#
loop_
_entity_poly.entity_id
_entity_poly.type
_entity_poly.pdbx_seq_one_letter_code
_entity_poly.pdbx_strand_id
1 'polypeptide(L)'
;MEHNSLMFSDIIDSETEFIPLLSSEDEEAMNTEDVPEILPILPLRNTVLFPGVVIPITVGRDKSIKLIREYYKGSRIIGVVAQKDATVEDPEFEDLHPVGTVAHIIKILQMPDGSNTAIIQGKRRFAIREMIQSDPYIMTSVTAFEAPVIPQENGEFSALIASLKDLAIQIITKSPNIPSEAAFAIKNIESPSFLVHFISSNLNIEIADKQKLLEVSDLTECANLVLTYLTKELQVADLKQHIQNKVKTDLDKQQRDFLLNQQLKTIQEELGGSPNAQEINSLREQAKDKKWSKEVSDVFEKEMVKLQRMHPMAAEYSIQTNYLETLVQLPWGEYTDDNLDLDHAQQVLDEDHFGLEKVKERIIEHLAVIKLKQDLKSPILCLVGPPGVGKTSLGKSIARAIGRKYTRMSLGGLRDESELRGHRKTYIGAMPGRILQSLKKVKSSNPVFVLDEIDKVIGMNINGDPQAALLEVLDPEQNIAFYDNYLEIEYDLSRIMFIATANTLSTIHPALRDRMEIIDIPGYLLEEKVEIATKHLVPKQLREHGVKKSQLQFSKELLQKIIEDYTRESGVRSLEKNIAKIVRSKVRSIVSDEKFKKKLVDADLKKIMGIPIFQAEKYISNEIAGVVTGLAWTMSGGEILFIEVSLSRGKGDLTLTGNLGDVMKESATIALAYLKAHSEVFGIDPDIFQRWNVHIHVPEGATPKDGPSAGITMFTALASAFTQRKVRQRLAMTGEITLRGKVLPVGGIKEKMLAARRANMTDIVLSRENQKDIEEIKADYVTGLTFHYIDEMKEIGSFALLNELVDNPLVLKY
;
A
#
# COMPACT_ATOMS: atom_id res chain seq x y z
N MET A 1 -21.81 -19.82 -10.98
CA MET A 1 -23.09 -19.19 -10.56
C MET A 1 -23.63 -18.47 -11.78
N GLU A 2 -24.52 -19.17 -12.47
CA GLU A 2 -25.18 -18.66 -13.67
C GLU A 2 -26.26 -17.67 -13.24
N HIS A 3 -26.07 -16.40 -13.54
CA HIS A 3 -27.12 -15.42 -13.42
C HIS A 3 -28.00 -15.47 -14.67
N ASN A 4 -29.23 -15.93 -14.46
CA ASN A 4 -30.32 -15.90 -15.40
C ASN A 4 -30.52 -14.52 -16.02
N SER A 5 -30.12 -14.40 -17.29
CA SER A 5 -30.53 -13.32 -18.17
C SER A 5 -31.88 -13.72 -18.84
N LEU A 6 -32.92 -13.84 -18.06
CA LEU A 6 -34.26 -14.11 -18.52
C LEU A 6 -35.11 -12.85 -18.38
N MET A 7 -35.04 -11.92 -19.30
CA MET A 7 -36.05 -10.84 -19.24
C MET A 7 -36.60 -10.32 -20.57
N PHE A 8 -36.07 -10.70 -21.73
CA PHE A 8 -36.64 -10.19 -22.98
C PHE A 8 -36.85 -11.23 -24.09
N SER A 9 -36.31 -12.43 -24.00
CA SER A 9 -36.38 -13.40 -25.12
C SER A 9 -37.61 -14.29 -25.11
N ASP A 10 -38.27 -14.52 -23.96
CA ASP A 10 -39.35 -15.51 -23.85
C ASP A 10 -40.78 -14.92 -23.99
N ILE A 11 -40.91 -13.61 -24.16
CA ILE A 11 -42.24 -12.93 -24.33
C ILE A 11 -42.58 -12.68 -25.81
N ILE A 12 -41.66 -12.84 -26.73
CA ILE A 12 -41.84 -12.44 -28.15
C ILE A 12 -42.42 -13.54 -29.02
N ASP A 13 -42.55 -14.79 -28.57
CA ASP A 13 -42.98 -15.93 -29.40
C ASP A 13 -44.48 -16.25 -29.38
N SER A 14 -45.32 -15.50 -28.72
CA SER A 14 -46.79 -15.70 -28.85
C SER A 14 -47.59 -14.39 -28.70
N GLU A 15 -48.00 -13.89 -29.85
CA GLU A 15 -48.98 -12.81 -30.01
C GLU A 15 -48.53 -11.42 -29.50
N THR A 16 -47.99 -10.64 -30.41
CA THR A 16 -47.65 -9.24 -30.30
C THR A 16 -48.82 -8.37 -29.86
N GLU A 17 -49.03 -8.21 -28.56
CA GLU A 17 -49.71 -7.03 -28.03
C GLU A 17 -48.65 -6.05 -27.60
N PHE A 18 -48.53 -4.92 -28.30
CA PHE A 18 -47.64 -3.78 -28.01
C PHE A 18 -47.73 -3.40 -26.54
N ILE A 19 -46.58 -3.26 -25.88
CA ILE A 19 -46.48 -2.55 -24.59
C ILE A 19 -47.02 -1.15 -24.83
N PRO A 20 -48.12 -0.72 -24.23
CA PRO A 20 -48.67 0.61 -24.47
C PRO A 20 -47.66 1.64 -24.01
N LEU A 21 -47.11 2.42 -24.95
CA LEU A 21 -46.31 3.61 -24.64
C LEU A 21 -47.26 4.58 -23.97
N LEU A 22 -47.03 4.90 -22.71
CA LEU A 22 -47.80 5.88 -21.94
C LEU A 22 -47.70 7.24 -22.62
N SER A 23 -48.85 7.83 -22.94
CA SER A 23 -48.91 9.22 -23.36
C SER A 23 -48.82 10.16 -22.15
N SER A 24 -48.47 11.42 -22.36
CA SER A 24 -48.44 12.41 -21.26
C SER A 24 -49.81 12.56 -20.57
N GLU A 25 -50.94 12.38 -21.32
CA GLU A 25 -52.29 12.41 -20.78
C GLU A 25 -52.58 11.21 -19.87
N ASP A 26 -52.07 10.01 -20.22
CA ASP A 26 -52.20 8.81 -19.39
C ASP A 26 -51.41 8.94 -18.08
N GLU A 27 -50.28 9.60 -18.10
CA GLU A 27 -49.44 9.84 -16.91
C GLU A 27 -50.12 10.84 -15.95
N GLU A 28 -50.70 11.91 -16.47
CA GLU A 28 -51.52 12.84 -15.64
C GLU A 28 -52.71 12.16 -14.99
N ALA A 29 -53.40 11.29 -15.72
CA ALA A 29 -54.51 10.51 -15.20
C ALA A 29 -54.03 9.54 -14.08
N MET A 30 -52.85 8.91 -14.26
CA MET A 30 -52.28 8.02 -13.24
C MET A 30 -51.84 8.76 -11.98
N ASN A 31 -51.33 9.98 -12.11
CA ASN A 31 -50.91 10.78 -10.95
C ASN A 31 -52.08 11.37 -10.14
N THR A 32 -53.28 11.42 -10.71
CA THR A 32 -54.48 11.91 -10.05
C THR A 32 -55.32 10.78 -9.44
N GLU A 33 -55.06 9.49 -9.70
CA GLU A 33 -55.71 8.35 -9.06
C GLU A 33 -55.51 8.38 -7.53
N ASP A 34 -56.63 8.20 -6.80
CA ASP A 34 -56.58 8.13 -5.33
C ASP A 34 -55.90 6.84 -4.86
N VAL A 35 -54.94 7.00 -3.98
CA VAL A 35 -54.27 5.85 -3.34
C VAL A 35 -55.12 5.41 -2.15
N PRO A 36 -55.59 4.13 -2.09
CA PRO A 36 -56.34 3.63 -0.94
C PRO A 36 -55.48 3.75 0.34
N GLU A 37 -56.14 4.16 1.45
CA GLU A 37 -55.44 4.27 2.76
C GLU A 37 -54.88 2.95 3.28
N ILE A 38 -55.40 1.82 2.82
CA ILE A 38 -54.95 0.47 3.18
C ILE A 38 -54.71 -0.32 1.91
N LEU A 39 -53.48 -0.86 1.77
CA LEU A 39 -53.10 -1.69 0.65
C LEU A 39 -52.54 -3.05 1.06
N PRO A 40 -52.87 -4.12 0.31
CA PRO A 40 -52.23 -5.42 0.41
C PRO A 40 -50.84 -5.30 -0.23
N ILE A 41 -49.81 -5.72 0.47
CA ILE A 41 -48.42 -5.58 0.02
C ILE A 41 -47.88 -6.88 -0.59
N LEU A 42 -47.43 -6.79 -1.81
CA LEU A 42 -46.69 -7.85 -2.50
C LEU A 42 -45.16 -7.57 -2.42
N PRO A 43 -44.41 -8.36 -1.64
CA PRO A 43 -42.94 -8.21 -1.58
C PRO A 43 -42.25 -8.70 -2.85
N LEU A 44 -41.39 -7.87 -3.44
CA LEU A 44 -40.55 -8.23 -4.57
C LEU A 44 -39.12 -8.59 -4.12
N ARG A 45 -38.62 -9.71 -4.62
CA ARG A 45 -37.29 -10.23 -4.22
C ARG A 45 -36.13 -9.61 -4.97
N ASN A 46 -36.27 -9.50 -6.28
CA ASN A 46 -35.15 -9.21 -7.17
C ASN A 46 -35.38 -8.00 -8.09
N THR A 47 -36.41 -7.22 -7.86
CA THR A 47 -36.72 -6.08 -8.72
C THR A 47 -37.48 -5.00 -7.93
N VAL A 48 -37.48 -3.80 -8.48
CA VAL A 48 -38.23 -2.64 -8.00
C VAL A 48 -39.21 -2.23 -9.08
N LEU A 49 -40.48 -2.04 -8.72
CA LEU A 49 -41.48 -1.57 -9.66
C LEU A 49 -41.51 -0.04 -9.69
N PHE A 50 -41.35 0.52 -10.87
CA PHE A 50 -41.43 1.96 -11.09
C PHE A 50 -42.80 2.38 -11.66
N PRO A 51 -43.24 3.61 -11.40
CA PRO A 51 -44.47 4.16 -12.01
C PRO A 51 -44.48 4.07 -13.53
N GLY A 52 -45.62 3.70 -14.11
CA GLY A 52 -45.82 3.53 -15.53
C GLY A 52 -45.26 2.22 -16.13
N VAL A 53 -44.30 1.58 -15.46
CA VAL A 53 -43.62 0.39 -15.99
C VAL A 53 -44.50 -0.86 -15.78
N VAL A 54 -44.52 -1.71 -16.80
CA VAL A 54 -45.18 -3.03 -16.77
C VAL A 54 -44.10 -4.10 -16.61
N ILE A 55 -44.24 -4.95 -15.60
CA ILE A 55 -43.32 -6.08 -15.38
C ILE A 55 -44.05 -7.39 -15.15
N PRO A 56 -43.55 -8.53 -15.65
CA PRO A 56 -44.00 -9.85 -15.26
C PRO A 56 -43.32 -10.24 -13.95
N ILE A 57 -44.06 -10.78 -13.01
CA ILE A 57 -43.56 -11.24 -11.71
C ILE A 57 -43.95 -12.68 -11.51
N THR A 58 -43.02 -13.57 -11.31
CA THR A 58 -43.29 -14.96 -10.91
C THR A 58 -43.60 -15.01 -9.43
N VAL A 59 -44.77 -15.53 -9.10
CA VAL A 59 -45.31 -15.61 -7.76
C VAL A 59 -45.22 -17.03 -7.26
N GLY A 60 -44.32 -17.29 -6.33
CA GLY A 60 -44.08 -18.63 -5.80
C GLY A 60 -44.52 -18.83 -4.33
N ARG A 61 -44.69 -17.74 -3.56
CA ARG A 61 -45.03 -17.82 -2.13
C ARG A 61 -46.54 -17.97 -1.92
N ASP A 62 -46.97 -18.84 -1.01
CA ASP A 62 -48.36 -19.08 -0.73
C ASP A 62 -49.16 -17.81 -0.36
N LYS A 63 -48.59 -16.94 0.47
CA LYS A 63 -49.17 -15.65 0.85
C LYS A 63 -49.35 -14.73 -0.36
N SER A 64 -48.35 -14.66 -1.22
CA SER A 64 -48.37 -13.85 -2.45
C SER A 64 -49.33 -14.39 -3.50
N ILE A 65 -49.45 -15.71 -3.63
CA ILE A 65 -50.44 -16.37 -4.53
C ILE A 65 -51.86 -16.07 -4.07
N LYS A 66 -52.13 -16.18 -2.75
CA LYS A 66 -53.45 -15.84 -2.18
C LYS A 66 -53.82 -14.40 -2.44
N LEU A 67 -52.88 -13.47 -2.16
CA LEU A 67 -53.06 -12.04 -2.38
C LEU A 67 -53.44 -11.74 -3.84
N ILE A 68 -52.66 -12.23 -4.78
CA ILE A 68 -52.87 -11.93 -6.20
C ILE A 68 -54.18 -12.54 -6.70
N ARG A 69 -54.53 -13.77 -6.31
CA ARG A 69 -55.79 -14.41 -6.72
C ARG A 69 -57.02 -13.70 -6.17
N GLU A 70 -56.96 -13.20 -4.96
CA GLU A 70 -58.07 -12.50 -4.33
C GLU A 70 -58.27 -11.12 -4.96
N TYR A 71 -57.24 -10.34 -5.09
CA TYR A 71 -57.32 -8.99 -5.64
C TYR A 71 -57.54 -8.97 -7.16
N TYR A 72 -57.12 -9.97 -7.91
CA TYR A 72 -57.42 -10.10 -9.34
C TYR A 72 -58.90 -10.18 -9.63
N LYS A 73 -59.69 -10.81 -8.73
CA LYS A 73 -61.16 -10.91 -8.86
C LYS A 73 -61.89 -9.69 -8.35
N GLY A 74 -61.20 -8.82 -7.61
CA GLY A 74 -61.76 -7.60 -6.96
C GLY A 74 -61.24 -6.31 -7.60
N SER A 75 -60.60 -5.46 -6.80
CA SER A 75 -60.15 -4.12 -7.15
C SER A 75 -58.99 -4.12 -8.15
N ARG A 76 -58.22 -5.20 -8.26
CA ARG A 76 -56.96 -5.38 -9.01
C ARG A 76 -55.85 -4.44 -8.57
N ILE A 77 -56.00 -3.73 -7.44
CA ILE A 77 -55.02 -2.76 -6.94
C ILE A 77 -54.26 -3.40 -5.77
N ILE A 78 -52.95 -3.39 -5.83
CA ILE A 78 -52.09 -3.89 -4.78
C ILE A 78 -50.91 -2.91 -4.56
N GLY A 79 -50.29 -2.94 -3.39
CA GLY A 79 -49.04 -2.27 -3.12
C GLY A 79 -47.89 -3.23 -3.42
N VAL A 80 -46.88 -2.75 -4.11
CA VAL A 80 -45.68 -3.54 -4.46
C VAL A 80 -44.46 -2.89 -3.87
N VAL A 81 -43.67 -3.65 -3.10
CA VAL A 81 -42.51 -3.14 -2.35
C VAL A 81 -41.32 -4.11 -2.48
N ALA A 82 -40.12 -3.58 -2.70
CA ALA A 82 -38.93 -4.41 -2.76
C ALA A 82 -38.49 -4.83 -1.35
N GLN A 83 -37.91 -6.03 -1.24
CA GLN A 83 -37.28 -6.51 -0.02
C GLN A 83 -35.87 -5.88 0.14
N LYS A 84 -35.45 -5.64 1.40
CA LYS A 84 -34.11 -5.16 1.72
C LYS A 84 -33.06 -6.25 1.50
N ASP A 85 -33.41 -7.51 1.84
CA ASP A 85 -32.53 -8.67 1.68
C ASP A 85 -33.25 -9.75 0.83
N ALA A 86 -32.69 -10.05 -0.33
CA ALA A 86 -33.22 -11.06 -1.25
C ALA A 86 -33.11 -12.49 -0.73
N THR A 87 -32.36 -12.76 0.33
CA THR A 87 -32.17 -14.11 0.90
C THR A 87 -33.32 -14.53 1.81
N VAL A 88 -34.10 -13.59 2.31
CA VAL A 88 -35.26 -13.85 3.20
C VAL A 88 -36.42 -14.46 2.39
N GLU A 89 -36.81 -15.69 2.74
CA GLU A 89 -37.87 -16.40 2.00
C GLU A 89 -39.26 -15.88 2.32
N ASP A 90 -39.61 -15.64 3.57
CA ASP A 90 -40.88 -15.07 4.01
C ASP A 90 -40.63 -13.73 4.73
N PRO A 91 -40.62 -12.61 3.99
CA PRO A 91 -40.27 -11.30 4.56
C PRO A 91 -41.36 -10.79 5.48
N GLU A 92 -40.95 -10.26 6.62
CA GLU A 92 -41.76 -9.51 7.53
C GLU A 92 -41.80 -8.03 7.18
N PHE A 93 -42.56 -7.23 7.90
CA PHE A 93 -42.71 -5.80 7.64
C PHE A 93 -41.37 -5.03 7.70
N GLU A 94 -40.46 -5.42 8.60
CA GLU A 94 -39.16 -4.78 8.79
C GLU A 94 -38.18 -5.08 7.64
N ASP A 95 -38.44 -6.15 6.89
CA ASP A 95 -37.62 -6.56 5.75
C ASP A 95 -37.97 -5.80 4.47
N LEU A 96 -39.01 -4.96 4.50
CA LEU A 96 -39.47 -4.20 3.35
C LEU A 96 -38.87 -2.79 3.33
N HIS A 97 -38.68 -2.25 2.12
CA HIS A 97 -38.33 -0.86 1.95
C HIS A 97 -39.50 0.07 2.30
N PRO A 98 -39.26 1.32 2.73
CA PRO A 98 -40.30 2.23 3.18
C PRO A 98 -41.19 2.79 2.07
N VAL A 99 -40.71 2.77 0.82
CA VAL A 99 -41.41 3.32 -0.36
C VAL A 99 -41.65 2.21 -1.36
N GLY A 100 -42.86 2.14 -1.87
CA GLY A 100 -43.29 1.21 -2.90
C GLY A 100 -44.11 1.88 -3.99
N THR A 101 -44.66 1.08 -4.90
CA THR A 101 -45.48 1.52 -6.03
C THR A 101 -46.82 0.79 -5.98
N VAL A 102 -47.92 1.55 -6.07
CA VAL A 102 -49.26 0.99 -6.29
C VAL A 102 -49.28 0.32 -7.64
N ALA A 103 -49.73 -0.90 -7.73
CA ALA A 103 -49.71 -1.67 -8.95
C ALA A 103 -51.14 -2.13 -9.29
N HIS A 104 -51.44 -2.10 -10.59
CA HIS A 104 -52.64 -2.70 -11.15
C HIS A 104 -52.33 -4.07 -11.75
N ILE A 105 -53.03 -5.12 -11.39
CA ILE A 105 -52.88 -6.46 -11.94
C ILE A 105 -53.57 -6.53 -13.31
N ILE A 106 -52.81 -6.60 -14.39
CA ILE A 106 -53.33 -6.66 -15.76
C ILE A 106 -53.80 -8.09 -16.07
N LYS A 107 -52.93 -9.10 -15.88
CA LYS A 107 -53.22 -10.49 -16.26
C LYS A 107 -52.42 -11.46 -15.37
N ILE A 108 -52.98 -12.63 -15.16
CA ILE A 108 -52.26 -13.74 -14.52
C ILE A 108 -52.10 -14.85 -15.55
N LEU A 109 -50.88 -15.31 -15.75
CA LEU A 109 -50.50 -16.41 -16.64
C LEU A 109 -50.04 -17.60 -15.80
N GLN A 110 -50.53 -18.78 -16.16
CA GLN A 110 -50.00 -20.02 -15.57
C GLN A 110 -49.00 -20.60 -16.54
N MET A 111 -47.76 -20.69 -16.11
CA MET A 111 -46.66 -21.16 -16.93
C MET A 111 -46.67 -22.70 -17.03
N PRO A 112 -46.05 -23.30 -18.05
CA PRO A 112 -45.98 -24.76 -18.25
C PRO A 112 -45.31 -25.53 -17.09
N ASP A 113 -44.46 -24.87 -16.32
CA ASP A 113 -43.79 -25.40 -15.11
C ASP A 113 -44.69 -25.40 -13.84
N GLY A 114 -45.92 -24.91 -13.97
CA GLY A 114 -46.91 -24.80 -12.88
C GLY A 114 -46.79 -23.52 -12.05
N SER A 115 -45.78 -22.63 -12.33
CA SER A 115 -45.65 -21.35 -11.67
C SER A 115 -46.70 -20.33 -12.16
N ASN A 116 -47.10 -19.40 -11.29
CA ASN A 116 -47.99 -18.31 -11.65
C ASN A 116 -47.19 -17.03 -11.89
N THR A 117 -47.34 -16.45 -13.08
CA THR A 117 -46.77 -15.15 -13.42
C THR A 117 -47.86 -14.10 -13.49
N ALA A 118 -47.74 -13.06 -12.71
CA ALA A 118 -48.63 -11.91 -12.74
C ALA A 118 -48.00 -10.76 -13.53
N ILE A 119 -48.72 -10.25 -14.52
CA ILE A 119 -48.33 -9.03 -15.23
C ILE A 119 -48.92 -7.86 -14.48
N ILE A 120 -48.07 -6.99 -13.94
CA ILE A 120 -48.49 -5.83 -13.14
C ILE A 120 -47.98 -4.55 -13.76
N GLN A 121 -48.73 -3.48 -13.66
CA GLN A 121 -48.39 -2.14 -14.07
C GLN A 121 -48.24 -1.25 -12.84
N GLY A 122 -47.11 -0.59 -12.69
CA GLY A 122 -46.93 0.42 -11.66
C GLY A 122 -47.76 1.67 -11.93
N LYS A 123 -48.35 2.22 -10.89
CA LYS A 123 -49.15 3.44 -10.97
C LYS A 123 -48.48 4.58 -10.21
N ARG A 124 -48.78 4.77 -8.95
CA ARG A 124 -48.27 5.87 -8.12
C ARG A 124 -47.42 5.34 -6.99
N ARG A 125 -46.40 6.13 -6.57
CA ARG A 125 -45.57 5.81 -5.40
C ARG A 125 -46.34 6.02 -4.11
N PHE A 126 -46.08 5.18 -3.10
CA PHE A 126 -46.58 5.34 -1.75
C PHE A 126 -45.49 5.08 -0.71
N ALA A 127 -45.68 5.65 0.48
CA ALA A 127 -44.89 5.33 1.65
C ALA A 127 -45.69 4.47 2.62
N ILE A 128 -45.08 3.41 3.14
CA ILE A 128 -45.64 2.55 4.15
C ILE A 128 -45.62 3.27 5.52
N ARG A 129 -46.73 3.19 6.28
CA ARG A 129 -46.80 3.78 7.62
C ARG A 129 -46.79 2.70 8.71
N GLU A 130 -47.83 1.92 8.80
CA GLU A 130 -48.02 0.92 9.85
C GLU A 130 -48.55 -0.38 9.28
N MET A 131 -48.13 -1.50 9.85
CA MET A 131 -48.67 -2.80 9.53
C MET A 131 -50.00 -2.99 10.22
N ILE A 132 -51.05 -3.33 9.46
CA ILE A 132 -52.38 -3.60 10.01
C ILE A 132 -52.56 -5.10 10.25
N GLN A 133 -52.06 -5.93 9.34
CA GLN A 133 -52.25 -7.38 9.36
C GLN A 133 -51.09 -8.08 8.67
N SER A 134 -50.67 -9.26 9.15
CA SER A 134 -49.59 -10.07 8.55
C SER A 134 -50.10 -11.38 7.91
N ASP A 135 -51.24 -11.86 8.29
CA ASP A 135 -51.86 -13.11 7.80
C ASP A 135 -53.30 -12.86 7.30
N PRO A 136 -53.73 -13.33 6.11
CA PRO A 136 -53.07 -14.27 5.20
C PRO A 136 -52.01 -13.66 4.30
N TYR A 137 -51.85 -12.36 4.24
CA TYR A 137 -50.82 -11.56 3.56
C TYR A 137 -50.69 -10.20 4.27
N ILE A 138 -49.59 -9.51 4.00
CA ILE A 138 -49.28 -8.23 4.64
C ILE A 138 -50.26 -7.15 4.16
N MET A 139 -50.93 -6.49 5.10
CA MET A 139 -51.77 -5.30 4.86
C MET A 139 -51.16 -4.13 5.62
N THR A 140 -50.97 -3.00 4.94
CA THR A 140 -50.37 -1.81 5.55
C THR A 140 -51.22 -0.57 5.32
N SER A 141 -51.20 0.34 6.27
CA SER A 141 -51.61 1.72 6.07
C SER A 141 -50.54 2.43 5.24
N VAL A 142 -50.99 3.15 4.22
CA VAL A 142 -50.08 3.82 3.30
C VAL A 142 -50.49 5.28 3.10
N THR A 143 -49.51 6.10 2.75
CA THR A 143 -49.75 7.47 2.31
C THR A 143 -49.19 7.66 0.90
N ALA A 144 -49.89 8.44 0.08
CA ALA A 144 -49.41 8.79 -1.24
C ALA A 144 -48.06 9.49 -1.11
N PHE A 145 -47.09 9.05 -1.90
CA PHE A 145 -45.78 9.71 -2.03
C PHE A 145 -45.94 10.90 -3.00
N GLU A 146 -45.28 12.01 -2.72
CA GLU A 146 -45.38 13.21 -3.54
C GLU A 146 -45.05 12.90 -5.02
N ALA A 147 -45.83 13.47 -5.93
CA ALA A 147 -45.56 13.37 -7.35
C ALA A 147 -44.24 14.07 -7.68
N PRO A 148 -43.43 13.51 -8.58
CA PRO A 148 -42.16 14.14 -8.93
C PRO A 148 -42.43 15.55 -9.50
N VAL A 149 -41.69 16.53 -8.98
CA VAL A 149 -41.73 17.89 -9.50
C VAL A 149 -41.13 17.90 -10.91
N ILE A 150 -41.94 18.13 -11.92
CA ILE A 150 -41.45 18.29 -13.30
C ILE A 150 -40.98 19.74 -13.45
N PRO A 151 -39.69 20.00 -13.76
CA PRO A 151 -39.20 21.34 -13.96
C PRO A 151 -39.91 21.99 -15.18
N GLN A 152 -40.49 23.17 -15.00
CA GLN A 152 -41.03 23.91 -16.13
C GLN A 152 -39.88 24.24 -17.08
N GLU A 153 -40.03 23.88 -18.39
CA GLU A 153 -39.17 24.14 -19.55
C GLU A 153 -37.79 24.75 -19.26
N ASN A 154 -36.93 23.95 -18.69
CA ASN A 154 -35.52 24.32 -18.49
C ASN A 154 -34.69 23.59 -19.55
N GLY A 155 -33.98 24.36 -20.41
CA GLY A 155 -33.17 23.80 -21.50
C GLY A 155 -32.15 22.75 -21.05
N GLU A 156 -31.65 22.88 -19.80
CA GLU A 156 -30.76 21.88 -19.18
C GLU A 156 -31.45 20.52 -18.93
N PHE A 157 -32.67 20.51 -18.45
CA PHE A 157 -33.43 19.28 -18.22
C PHE A 157 -33.75 18.57 -19.54
N SER A 158 -34.13 19.32 -20.57
CA SER A 158 -34.39 18.76 -21.92
C SER A 158 -33.11 18.14 -22.52
N ALA A 159 -31.95 18.77 -22.35
CA ALA A 159 -30.66 18.24 -22.77
C ALA A 159 -30.27 16.98 -21.97
N LEU A 160 -30.57 16.91 -20.66
CA LEU A 160 -30.36 15.77 -19.83
C LEU A 160 -31.18 14.57 -20.29
N ILE A 161 -32.47 14.75 -20.56
CA ILE A 161 -33.37 13.72 -21.11
C ILE A 161 -32.92 13.23 -22.48
N ALA A 162 -32.47 14.12 -23.35
CA ALA A 162 -31.91 13.74 -24.65
C ALA A 162 -30.63 12.89 -24.47
N SER A 163 -29.74 13.27 -23.54
CA SER A 163 -28.52 12.52 -23.22
C SER A 163 -28.83 11.11 -22.66
N LEU A 164 -29.86 10.99 -21.82
CA LEU A 164 -30.32 9.68 -21.33
C LEU A 164 -30.79 8.78 -22.46
N LYS A 165 -31.59 9.32 -23.41
CA LYS A 165 -32.05 8.58 -24.60
C LYS A 165 -30.86 8.09 -25.43
N ASP A 166 -29.91 8.99 -25.72
CA ASP A 166 -28.75 8.67 -26.56
C ASP A 166 -27.86 7.61 -25.94
N LEU A 167 -27.57 7.71 -24.64
CA LEU A 167 -26.75 6.72 -23.94
C LEU A 167 -27.45 5.35 -23.85
N ALA A 168 -28.74 5.33 -23.55
CA ALA A 168 -29.51 4.09 -23.51
C ALA A 168 -29.53 3.39 -24.89
N ILE A 169 -29.70 4.13 -25.98
CA ILE A 169 -29.63 3.62 -27.35
C ILE A 169 -28.23 3.09 -27.66
N GLN A 170 -27.17 3.79 -27.25
CA GLN A 170 -25.81 3.33 -27.46
C GLN A 170 -25.53 1.99 -26.71
N ILE A 171 -25.99 1.85 -25.46
CA ILE A 171 -25.85 0.61 -24.70
C ILE A 171 -26.59 -0.54 -25.39
N ILE A 172 -27.82 -0.33 -25.86
CA ILE A 172 -28.60 -1.33 -26.58
C ILE A 172 -27.86 -1.75 -27.86
N THR A 173 -27.36 -0.80 -28.63
CA THR A 173 -26.64 -1.09 -29.88
C THR A 173 -25.35 -1.90 -29.66
N LYS A 174 -24.68 -1.69 -28.53
CA LYS A 174 -23.44 -2.40 -28.15
C LYS A 174 -23.66 -3.70 -27.41
N SER A 175 -24.88 -3.97 -26.96
CA SER A 175 -25.23 -5.16 -26.17
C SER A 175 -25.92 -6.20 -27.06
N PRO A 176 -25.25 -7.30 -27.43
CA PRO A 176 -25.80 -8.30 -28.35
C PRO A 176 -27.03 -9.05 -27.79
N ASN A 177 -27.26 -8.97 -26.50
CA ASN A 177 -28.35 -9.66 -25.81
C ASN A 177 -29.65 -8.83 -25.69
N ILE A 178 -29.65 -7.58 -26.17
CA ILE A 178 -30.83 -6.70 -26.08
C ILE A 178 -31.39 -6.57 -27.50
N PRO A 179 -32.70 -6.84 -27.70
CA PRO A 179 -33.33 -6.69 -29.01
C PRO A 179 -33.25 -5.24 -29.54
N SER A 180 -33.04 -5.05 -30.83
CA SER A 180 -32.94 -3.72 -31.45
C SER A 180 -34.23 -2.90 -31.34
N GLU A 181 -35.37 -3.58 -31.17
CA GLU A 181 -36.72 -3.01 -30.97
C GLU A 181 -36.79 -2.16 -29.67
N ALA A 182 -35.99 -2.48 -28.67
CA ALA A 182 -35.90 -1.71 -27.43
C ALA A 182 -35.38 -0.27 -27.68
N ALA A 183 -34.48 -0.08 -28.64
CA ALA A 183 -33.97 1.23 -29.02
C ALA A 183 -35.08 2.09 -29.67
N PHE A 184 -35.96 1.46 -30.45
CA PHE A 184 -37.11 2.13 -31.03
C PHE A 184 -38.13 2.54 -29.98
N ALA A 185 -38.38 1.69 -28.98
CA ALA A 185 -39.25 2.00 -27.85
C ALA A 185 -38.76 3.23 -27.08
N ILE A 186 -37.49 3.28 -26.69
CA ILE A 186 -36.91 4.43 -25.97
C ILE A 186 -36.97 5.71 -26.78
N LYS A 187 -36.75 5.64 -28.09
CA LYS A 187 -36.83 6.81 -28.97
C LYS A 187 -38.22 7.45 -28.98
N ASN A 188 -39.25 6.65 -28.88
CA ASN A 188 -40.65 7.08 -29.00
C ASN A 188 -41.33 7.41 -27.67
N ILE A 189 -40.66 7.27 -26.54
CA ILE A 189 -41.17 7.71 -25.23
C ILE A 189 -41.19 9.24 -25.20
N GLU A 190 -42.37 9.83 -25.06
CA GLU A 190 -42.59 11.28 -25.00
C GLU A 190 -42.47 11.84 -23.60
N SER A 191 -42.97 11.13 -22.57
CA SER A 191 -42.93 11.58 -21.17
C SER A 191 -41.51 11.46 -20.59
N PRO A 192 -40.91 12.57 -20.09
CA PRO A 192 -39.62 12.54 -19.42
C PRO A 192 -39.62 11.70 -18.15
N SER A 193 -40.68 11.72 -17.34
CA SER A 193 -40.81 10.98 -16.09
C SER A 193 -40.89 9.47 -16.38
N PHE A 194 -41.73 9.08 -17.34
CA PHE A 194 -41.83 7.67 -17.75
C PHE A 194 -40.51 7.16 -18.35
N LEU A 195 -39.77 7.99 -19.11
CA LEU A 195 -38.46 7.62 -19.65
C LEU A 195 -37.48 7.31 -18.53
N VAL A 196 -37.37 8.20 -17.53
CA VAL A 196 -36.46 8.00 -16.38
C VAL A 196 -36.83 6.73 -15.62
N HIS A 197 -38.11 6.49 -15.35
CA HIS A 197 -38.59 5.28 -14.67
C HIS A 197 -38.35 4.02 -15.51
N PHE A 198 -38.59 4.06 -16.78
CA PHE A 198 -38.37 2.95 -17.72
C PHE A 198 -36.90 2.56 -17.79
N ILE A 199 -36.01 3.54 -17.92
CA ILE A 199 -34.57 3.28 -17.91
C ILE A 199 -34.15 2.75 -16.53
N SER A 200 -34.61 3.35 -15.43
CA SER A 200 -34.26 2.92 -14.05
C SER A 200 -34.65 1.47 -13.77
N SER A 201 -35.81 1.04 -14.27
CA SER A 201 -36.28 -0.34 -14.15
C SER A 201 -35.35 -1.33 -14.85
N ASN A 202 -34.81 -0.97 -16.02
CA ASN A 202 -34.01 -1.82 -16.90
C ASN A 202 -32.49 -1.72 -16.65
N LEU A 203 -32.01 -0.79 -15.80
CA LEU A 203 -30.60 -0.70 -15.42
C LEU A 203 -30.13 -1.98 -14.72
N ASN A 204 -28.93 -2.42 -15.05
CA ASN A 204 -28.29 -3.56 -14.40
C ASN A 204 -27.48 -3.11 -13.16
N ILE A 205 -28.20 -2.67 -12.14
CA ILE A 205 -27.67 -2.19 -10.85
C ILE A 205 -28.29 -2.96 -9.69
N GLU A 206 -27.71 -2.84 -8.51
CA GLU A 206 -28.21 -3.48 -7.29
C GLU A 206 -29.62 -2.97 -6.91
N ILE A 207 -30.41 -3.84 -6.28
CA ILE A 207 -31.79 -3.52 -5.86
C ILE A 207 -31.82 -2.29 -4.97
N ALA A 208 -30.87 -2.17 -4.05
CA ALA A 208 -30.73 -1.02 -3.15
C ALA A 208 -30.54 0.30 -3.92
N ASP A 209 -29.82 0.28 -5.04
CA ASP A 209 -29.64 1.47 -5.88
C ASP A 209 -30.90 1.76 -6.73
N LYS A 210 -31.58 0.72 -7.24
CA LYS A 210 -32.90 0.91 -7.88
C LYS A 210 -33.91 1.50 -6.91
N GLN A 211 -33.90 1.05 -5.66
CA GLN A 211 -34.78 1.57 -4.62
C GLN A 211 -34.49 3.04 -4.30
N LYS A 212 -33.23 3.44 -4.24
CA LYS A 212 -32.87 4.87 -4.10
C LYS A 212 -33.43 5.71 -5.25
N LEU A 213 -33.36 5.22 -6.50
CA LEU A 213 -33.94 5.91 -7.64
C LEU A 213 -35.47 6.05 -7.51
N LEU A 214 -36.16 5.08 -6.91
CA LEU A 214 -37.59 5.15 -6.66
C LEU A 214 -37.94 6.17 -5.55
N GLU A 215 -37.05 6.35 -4.56
CA GLU A 215 -37.27 7.21 -3.40
C GLU A 215 -37.01 8.69 -3.67
N VAL A 216 -36.22 9.03 -4.71
CA VAL A 216 -35.91 10.41 -5.08
C VAL A 216 -37.19 11.14 -5.51
N SER A 217 -37.45 12.30 -4.91
CA SER A 217 -38.63 13.11 -5.22
C SER A 217 -38.40 14.09 -6.38
N ASP A 218 -37.16 14.55 -6.59
CA ASP A 218 -36.80 15.44 -7.70
C ASP A 218 -36.43 14.62 -8.94
N LEU A 219 -37.16 14.85 -10.02
CA LEU A 219 -36.95 14.17 -11.29
C LEU A 219 -35.61 14.51 -11.93
N THR A 220 -35.07 15.72 -11.72
CA THR A 220 -33.78 16.14 -12.23
C THR A 220 -32.65 15.41 -11.50
N GLU A 221 -32.76 15.27 -10.18
CA GLU A 221 -31.79 14.52 -9.39
C GLU A 221 -31.80 13.03 -9.78
N CYS A 222 -32.99 12.45 -9.92
CA CYS A 222 -33.17 11.07 -10.38
C CYS A 222 -32.53 10.86 -11.77
N ALA A 223 -32.79 11.77 -12.73
CA ALA A 223 -32.24 11.72 -14.08
C ALA A 223 -30.69 11.79 -14.09
N ASN A 224 -30.09 12.63 -13.22
CA ASN A 224 -28.63 12.73 -13.08
C ASN A 224 -28.01 11.44 -12.50
N LEU A 225 -28.67 10.81 -11.53
CA LEU A 225 -28.25 9.51 -11.00
C LEU A 225 -28.31 8.43 -12.09
N VAL A 226 -29.42 8.39 -12.84
CA VAL A 226 -29.58 7.46 -13.98
C VAL A 226 -28.51 7.70 -15.04
N LEU A 227 -28.17 8.94 -15.36
CA LEU A 227 -27.08 9.29 -16.28
C LEU A 227 -25.73 8.72 -15.82
N THR A 228 -25.47 8.83 -14.52
CA THR A 228 -24.23 8.28 -13.92
C THR A 228 -24.16 6.76 -14.06
N TYR A 229 -25.26 6.05 -13.80
CA TYR A 229 -25.32 4.60 -13.96
C TYR A 229 -25.22 4.15 -15.43
N LEU A 230 -25.92 4.83 -16.36
CA LEU A 230 -25.81 4.56 -17.79
C LEU A 230 -24.38 4.77 -18.32
N THR A 231 -23.71 5.82 -17.86
CA THR A 231 -22.32 6.09 -18.25
C THR A 231 -21.38 4.96 -17.82
N LYS A 232 -21.55 4.43 -16.62
CA LYS A 232 -20.79 3.27 -16.13
C LYS A 232 -21.11 2.00 -16.95
N GLU A 233 -22.40 1.77 -17.25
CA GLU A 233 -22.83 0.61 -18.01
C GLU A 233 -22.31 0.64 -19.44
N LEU A 234 -22.26 1.82 -20.08
CA LEU A 234 -21.66 2.03 -21.39
C LEU A 234 -20.15 1.70 -21.38
N GLN A 235 -19.42 2.17 -20.37
CA GLN A 235 -17.98 1.84 -20.22
C GLN A 235 -17.74 0.33 -20.11
N VAL A 236 -18.58 -0.38 -19.36
CA VAL A 236 -18.51 -1.84 -19.23
C VAL A 236 -18.84 -2.52 -20.55
N ALA A 237 -19.85 -2.03 -21.30
CA ALA A 237 -20.20 -2.56 -22.63
C ALA A 237 -19.05 -2.37 -23.63
N ASP A 238 -18.42 -1.19 -23.65
CA ASP A 238 -17.25 -0.90 -24.49
C ASP A 238 -16.06 -1.81 -24.17
N LEU A 239 -15.78 -2.04 -22.89
CA LEU A 239 -14.72 -2.94 -22.47
C LEU A 239 -14.99 -4.38 -22.90
N LYS A 240 -16.24 -4.87 -22.73
CA LYS A 240 -16.65 -6.21 -23.20
C LYS A 240 -16.47 -6.36 -24.71
N GLN A 241 -16.91 -5.37 -25.51
CA GLN A 241 -16.76 -5.38 -26.95
C GLN A 241 -15.29 -5.38 -27.38
N HIS A 242 -14.46 -4.57 -26.69
CA HIS A 242 -13.00 -4.51 -26.95
C HIS A 242 -12.32 -5.86 -26.66
N ILE A 243 -12.68 -6.51 -25.53
CA ILE A 243 -12.18 -7.85 -25.18
C ILE A 243 -12.61 -8.90 -26.22
N GLN A 244 -13.90 -8.92 -26.62
CA GLN A 244 -14.41 -9.85 -27.63
C GLN A 244 -13.72 -9.69 -28.99
N ASN A 245 -13.51 -8.44 -29.41
CA ASN A 245 -12.80 -8.16 -30.65
C ASN A 245 -11.34 -8.60 -30.58
N LYS A 246 -10.67 -8.39 -29.45
CA LYS A 246 -9.30 -8.84 -29.24
C LYS A 246 -9.20 -10.36 -29.24
N VAL A 247 -10.09 -11.05 -28.54
CA VAL A 247 -10.14 -12.53 -28.54
C VAL A 247 -10.41 -13.09 -29.95
N LYS A 248 -11.32 -12.47 -30.70
CA LYS A 248 -11.60 -12.88 -32.10
C LYS A 248 -10.38 -12.72 -33.01
N THR A 249 -9.69 -11.56 -32.87
CA THR A 249 -8.47 -11.28 -33.66
C THR A 249 -7.33 -12.25 -33.29
N ASP A 250 -7.20 -12.59 -32.01
CA ASP A 250 -6.20 -13.53 -31.54
C ASP A 250 -6.51 -14.97 -31.97
N LEU A 251 -7.80 -15.37 -32.00
CA LEU A 251 -8.24 -16.67 -32.51
C LEU A 251 -8.02 -16.80 -34.02
N ASP A 252 -8.38 -15.77 -34.82
CA ASP A 252 -8.14 -15.75 -36.25
C ASP A 252 -6.64 -15.81 -36.57
N LYS A 253 -5.80 -15.14 -35.76
CA LYS A 253 -4.35 -15.19 -35.87
C LYS A 253 -3.82 -16.58 -35.53
N GLN A 254 -4.29 -17.20 -34.44
CA GLN A 254 -3.91 -18.56 -34.07
C GLN A 254 -4.30 -19.59 -35.11
N GLN A 255 -5.49 -19.50 -35.72
CA GLN A 255 -5.90 -20.40 -36.81
C GLN A 255 -5.03 -20.24 -38.05
N ARG A 256 -4.69 -19.00 -38.42
CA ARG A 256 -3.81 -18.69 -39.55
C ARG A 256 -2.39 -19.18 -39.30
N ASP A 257 -1.88 -18.95 -38.10
CA ASP A 257 -0.55 -19.41 -37.67
C ASP A 257 -0.50 -20.95 -37.59
N PHE A 258 -1.59 -21.61 -37.18
CA PHE A 258 -1.70 -23.08 -37.22
C PHE A 258 -1.62 -23.64 -38.65
N LEU A 259 -2.37 -23.03 -39.59
CA LEU A 259 -2.38 -23.47 -40.97
C LEU A 259 -1.01 -23.24 -41.65
N LEU A 260 -0.39 -22.09 -41.40
CA LEU A 260 0.95 -21.78 -41.87
C LEU A 260 2.01 -22.71 -41.28
N ASN A 261 1.92 -23.01 -39.98
CA ASN A 261 2.81 -23.97 -39.31
C ASN A 261 2.64 -25.39 -39.86
N GLN A 262 1.42 -25.80 -40.19
CA GLN A 262 1.17 -27.10 -40.81
C GLN A 262 1.77 -27.21 -42.24
N GLN A 263 1.64 -26.14 -43.03
CA GLN A 263 2.29 -26.05 -44.37
C GLN A 263 3.83 -26.01 -44.23
N LEU A 264 4.35 -25.24 -43.29
CA LEU A 264 5.79 -25.16 -42.98
C LEU A 264 6.32 -26.53 -42.54
N LYS A 265 5.58 -27.29 -41.75
CA LYS A 265 5.94 -28.63 -41.31
C LYS A 265 6.02 -29.60 -42.45
N THR A 266 5.04 -29.57 -43.39
CA THR A 266 5.05 -30.42 -44.61
C THR A 266 6.24 -30.08 -45.48
N ILE A 267 6.53 -28.80 -45.69
CA ILE A 267 7.69 -28.33 -46.48
C ILE A 267 9.02 -28.70 -45.78
N GLN A 268 9.09 -28.65 -44.47
CA GLN A 268 10.28 -28.98 -43.69
C GLN A 268 10.53 -30.52 -43.66
N GLU A 269 9.47 -31.33 -43.63
CA GLU A 269 9.58 -32.78 -43.75
C GLU A 269 10.09 -33.18 -45.13
N GLU A 270 9.70 -32.45 -46.21
CA GLU A 270 10.23 -32.64 -47.56
C GLU A 270 11.69 -32.18 -47.73
N LEU A 271 12.14 -31.18 -46.94
CA LEU A 271 13.50 -30.63 -46.97
C LEU A 271 14.51 -31.35 -46.02
N GLY A 272 14.08 -32.41 -45.34
CA GLY A 272 14.97 -33.32 -44.62
C GLY A 272 15.43 -32.88 -43.21
N GLY A 273 14.75 -31.90 -42.55
CA GLY A 273 15.07 -31.52 -41.18
C GLY A 273 13.88 -30.92 -40.42
N SER A 274 13.38 -31.65 -39.40
CA SER A 274 12.38 -31.05 -38.49
C SER A 274 13.05 -30.02 -37.57
N PRO A 275 12.41 -28.84 -37.33
CA PRO A 275 12.92 -27.84 -36.37
C PRO A 275 13.23 -28.44 -35.00
N ASN A 276 12.46 -29.42 -34.60
CA ASN A 276 12.63 -30.12 -33.34
C ASN A 276 13.95 -30.90 -33.23
N ALA A 277 14.43 -31.50 -34.35
CA ALA A 277 15.70 -32.19 -34.34
C ALA A 277 16.87 -31.19 -34.16
N GLN A 278 16.73 -29.98 -34.70
CA GLN A 278 17.73 -28.92 -34.52
C GLN A 278 17.74 -28.41 -33.08
N GLU A 279 16.56 -28.19 -32.44
CA GLU A 279 16.41 -27.77 -31.05
C GLU A 279 16.99 -28.80 -30.07
N ILE A 280 16.65 -30.06 -30.27
CA ILE A 280 17.17 -31.19 -29.48
C ILE A 280 18.71 -31.31 -29.62
N ASN A 281 19.24 -31.18 -30.85
CA ASN A 281 20.67 -31.20 -31.08
C ASN A 281 21.37 -29.97 -30.43
N SER A 282 20.77 -28.79 -30.53
CA SER A 282 21.29 -27.59 -29.88
C SER A 282 21.35 -27.74 -28.36
N LEU A 283 20.33 -28.28 -27.70
CA LEU A 283 20.33 -28.59 -26.27
C LEU A 283 21.43 -29.59 -25.88
N ARG A 284 21.65 -30.63 -26.69
CA ARG A 284 22.73 -31.59 -26.49
C ARG A 284 24.13 -30.96 -26.65
N GLU A 285 24.30 -30.09 -27.63
CA GLU A 285 25.58 -29.41 -27.84
C GLU A 285 25.90 -28.48 -26.64
N GLN A 286 24.94 -27.71 -26.21
CA GLN A 286 25.08 -26.84 -25.01
C GLN A 286 25.35 -27.64 -23.72
N ALA A 287 24.83 -28.87 -23.63
CA ALA A 287 25.03 -29.75 -22.48
C ALA A 287 26.43 -30.35 -22.43
N LYS A 288 27.13 -30.52 -23.57
CA LYS A 288 28.47 -31.16 -23.63
C LYS A 288 29.54 -30.38 -22.85
N ASP A 289 29.42 -29.07 -22.81
CA ASP A 289 30.40 -28.20 -22.16
C ASP A 289 30.10 -27.97 -20.66
N LYS A 290 29.02 -28.55 -20.14
CA LYS A 290 28.59 -28.35 -18.76
C LYS A 290 29.29 -29.30 -17.77
N LYS A 291 29.76 -28.75 -16.67
CA LYS A 291 30.40 -29.50 -15.57
C LYS A 291 29.35 -30.03 -14.57
N TRP A 292 28.53 -30.98 -15.03
CA TRP A 292 27.46 -31.54 -14.19
C TRP A 292 27.95 -32.66 -13.26
N SER A 293 27.24 -32.84 -12.14
CA SER A 293 27.34 -34.07 -11.37
C SER A 293 26.70 -35.23 -12.19
N LYS A 294 27.04 -36.45 -11.83
CA LYS A 294 26.47 -37.62 -12.50
C LYS A 294 24.94 -37.64 -12.41
N GLU A 295 24.39 -37.27 -11.28
CA GLU A 295 22.94 -37.20 -11.06
C GLU A 295 22.25 -36.21 -12.02
N VAL A 296 22.79 -35.02 -12.17
CA VAL A 296 22.25 -33.99 -13.08
C VAL A 296 22.32 -34.46 -14.53
N SER A 297 23.42 -35.10 -14.92
CA SER A 297 23.59 -35.67 -16.25
C SER A 297 22.57 -36.77 -16.53
N ASP A 298 22.36 -37.68 -15.58
CA ASP A 298 21.40 -38.78 -15.71
C ASP A 298 19.95 -38.27 -15.83
N VAL A 299 19.58 -37.23 -15.06
CA VAL A 299 18.27 -36.56 -15.17
C VAL A 299 18.12 -35.88 -16.52
N PHE A 300 19.15 -35.14 -16.98
CA PHE A 300 19.12 -34.48 -18.28
C PHE A 300 18.87 -35.45 -19.41
N GLU A 301 19.61 -36.57 -19.47
CA GLU A 301 19.45 -37.58 -20.50
C GLU A 301 18.06 -38.27 -20.41
N LYS A 302 17.58 -38.57 -19.24
CA LYS A 302 16.24 -39.13 -19.03
C LYS A 302 15.14 -38.18 -19.55
N GLU A 303 15.23 -36.91 -19.23
CA GLU A 303 14.25 -35.91 -19.65
C GLU A 303 14.38 -35.57 -21.13
N MET A 304 15.60 -35.64 -21.72
CA MET A 304 15.84 -35.56 -23.15
C MET A 304 15.18 -36.70 -23.93
N VAL A 305 15.27 -37.95 -23.41
CA VAL A 305 14.60 -39.11 -24.01
C VAL A 305 13.08 -38.93 -24.01
N LYS A 306 12.54 -38.36 -22.89
CA LYS A 306 11.10 -38.04 -22.85
C LYS A 306 10.72 -37.00 -23.92
N LEU A 307 11.50 -35.91 -24.04
CA LEU A 307 11.25 -34.85 -25.05
C LEU A 307 11.23 -35.40 -26.45
N GLN A 308 12.16 -36.31 -26.79
CA GLN A 308 12.23 -36.97 -28.09
C GLN A 308 10.98 -37.78 -28.44
N ARG A 309 10.30 -38.35 -27.43
CA ARG A 309 9.10 -39.17 -27.61
C ARG A 309 7.80 -38.35 -27.61
N MET A 310 7.86 -37.09 -27.18
CA MET A 310 6.71 -36.21 -27.11
C MET A 310 6.34 -35.65 -28.50
N HIS A 311 5.05 -35.51 -28.73
CA HIS A 311 4.59 -34.85 -29.94
C HIS A 311 4.80 -33.34 -29.80
N PRO A 312 5.39 -32.64 -30.79
CA PRO A 312 5.72 -31.22 -30.69
C PRO A 312 4.55 -30.28 -30.43
N MET A 313 3.34 -30.70 -30.83
CA MET A 313 2.11 -29.94 -30.64
C MET A 313 1.47 -30.17 -29.25
N ALA A 314 2.05 -31.04 -28.43
CA ALA A 314 1.56 -31.29 -27.10
C ALA A 314 1.98 -30.12 -26.17
N ALA A 315 1.09 -29.68 -25.28
CA ALA A 315 1.39 -28.60 -24.34
C ALA A 315 2.58 -28.93 -23.41
N GLU A 316 2.73 -30.21 -23.08
CA GLU A 316 3.83 -30.74 -22.31
C GLU A 316 5.20 -30.59 -22.99
N TYR A 317 5.24 -30.53 -24.33
CA TYR A 317 6.50 -30.38 -25.07
C TYR A 317 7.19 -29.08 -24.72
N SER A 318 6.47 -27.94 -24.72
CA SER A 318 7.05 -26.64 -24.35
C SER A 318 7.45 -26.57 -22.88
N ILE A 319 6.72 -27.24 -21.98
CA ILE A 319 7.08 -27.32 -20.57
C ILE A 319 8.40 -28.08 -20.41
N GLN A 320 8.53 -29.20 -21.11
CA GLN A 320 9.72 -30.04 -21.08
C GLN A 320 10.94 -29.35 -21.69
N THR A 321 10.76 -28.63 -22.80
CA THR A 321 11.82 -27.86 -23.44
C THR A 321 12.31 -26.75 -22.52
N ASN A 322 11.40 -25.97 -21.92
CA ASN A 322 11.74 -24.92 -20.98
C ASN A 322 12.47 -25.44 -19.73
N TYR A 323 12.10 -26.64 -19.26
CA TYR A 323 12.80 -27.33 -18.17
C TYR A 323 14.25 -27.65 -18.56
N LEU A 324 14.47 -28.28 -19.69
CA LEU A 324 15.79 -28.65 -20.20
C LEU A 324 16.64 -27.43 -20.50
N GLU A 325 16.06 -26.40 -21.12
CA GLU A 325 16.74 -25.12 -21.31
C GLU A 325 17.19 -24.50 -20.00
N THR A 326 16.32 -24.52 -18.99
CA THR A 326 16.65 -23.98 -17.67
C THR A 326 17.81 -24.77 -17.04
N LEU A 327 17.79 -26.09 -17.13
CA LEU A 327 18.84 -26.96 -16.62
C LEU A 327 20.19 -26.66 -17.29
N VAL A 328 20.21 -26.48 -18.62
CA VAL A 328 21.43 -26.17 -19.40
C VAL A 328 21.92 -24.74 -19.15
N GLN A 329 21.01 -23.78 -18.98
CA GLN A 329 21.36 -22.36 -18.77
C GLN A 329 21.86 -22.04 -17.36
N LEU A 330 21.65 -22.93 -16.38
CA LEU A 330 22.23 -22.76 -15.06
C LEU A 330 23.76 -22.89 -15.10
N PRO A 331 24.48 -22.11 -14.31
CA PRO A 331 25.93 -22.05 -14.35
C PRO A 331 26.60 -23.18 -13.49
N TRP A 332 26.31 -24.44 -13.81
CA TRP A 332 26.85 -25.59 -13.09
C TRP A 332 28.39 -25.62 -13.08
N GLY A 333 29.01 -25.47 -11.88
CA GLY A 333 30.46 -25.49 -11.76
C GLY A 333 31.19 -24.35 -12.47
N GLU A 334 30.46 -23.29 -12.87
CA GLU A 334 31.06 -22.09 -13.47
C GLU A 334 31.33 -21.06 -12.37
N TYR A 335 32.60 -20.92 -11.99
CA TYR A 335 33.04 -20.02 -10.93
C TYR A 335 33.86 -18.88 -11.52
N THR A 336 33.75 -17.70 -10.91
CA THR A 336 34.68 -16.58 -11.12
C THR A 336 35.84 -16.73 -10.14
N ASP A 337 37.07 -16.36 -10.59
CA ASP A 337 38.23 -16.36 -9.73
C ASP A 337 38.13 -15.28 -8.66
N ASP A 338 38.45 -15.63 -7.43
CA ASP A 338 38.39 -14.74 -6.28
C ASP A 338 39.70 -13.93 -6.15
N ASN A 339 39.55 -12.63 -6.13
CA ASN A 339 40.64 -11.73 -5.72
C ASN A 339 40.50 -11.41 -4.23
N LEU A 340 41.21 -12.16 -3.38
CA LEU A 340 41.21 -11.95 -1.92
C LEU A 340 42.41 -11.09 -1.46
N ASP A 341 42.77 -10.05 -2.25
CA ASP A 341 43.70 -9.03 -1.84
C ASP A 341 42.98 -8.00 -0.95
N LEU A 342 43.34 -8.00 0.35
CA LEU A 342 42.67 -7.16 1.36
C LEU A 342 42.99 -5.68 1.17
N ASP A 343 44.21 -5.34 0.68
CA ASP A 343 44.57 -3.93 0.41
C ASP A 343 43.77 -3.39 -0.76
N HIS A 344 43.63 -4.20 -1.83
CA HIS A 344 42.74 -3.86 -2.94
C HIS A 344 41.30 -3.73 -2.50
N ALA A 345 40.81 -4.65 -1.66
CA ALA A 345 39.47 -4.58 -1.15
C ALA A 345 39.19 -3.32 -0.32
N GLN A 346 40.15 -2.93 0.55
CA GLN A 346 40.06 -1.70 1.31
C GLN A 346 40.04 -0.48 0.36
N GLN A 347 40.89 -0.44 -0.64
CA GLN A 347 40.89 0.66 -1.62
C GLN A 347 39.57 0.79 -2.36
N VAL A 348 39.01 -0.32 -2.83
CA VAL A 348 37.72 -0.33 -3.52
C VAL A 348 36.57 0.20 -2.62
N LEU A 349 36.57 -0.23 -1.34
CA LEU A 349 35.57 0.24 -0.35
C LEU A 349 35.74 1.73 -0.06
N ASP A 350 36.96 2.25 -0.01
CA ASP A 350 37.25 3.67 0.23
C ASP A 350 36.91 4.55 -0.98
N GLU A 351 37.08 4.03 -2.19
CA GLU A 351 36.66 4.71 -3.42
C GLU A 351 35.17 4.85 -3.54
N ASP A 352 34.43 3.81 -3.18
CA ASP A 352 32.97 3.75 -3.35
C ASP A 352 32.17 4.35 -2.18
N HIS A 353 32.73 4.31 -0.97
CA HIS A 353 32.02 4.72 0.25
C HIS A 353 32.88 5.67 1.09
N PHE A 354 32.34 6.84 1.33
CA PHE A 354 32.96 7.83 2.22
C PHE A 354 32.61 7.50 3.68
N GLY A 355 33.59 7.55 4.57
CA GLY A 355 33.41 7.21 5.98
C GLY A 355 33.18 5.71 6.22
N LEU A 356 32.39 5.35 7.22
CA LEU A 356 32.02 3.96 7.58
C LEU A 356 33.22 3.07 7.94
N GLU A 357 34.29 3.63 8.56
CA GLU A 357 35.54 2.89 8.80
C GLU A 357 35.32 1.60 9.58
N LYS A 358 34.56 1.63 10.69
CA LYS A 358 34.23 0.41 11.47
C LYS A 358 33.51 -0.65 10.62
N VAL A 359 32.62 -0.22 9.71
CA VAL A 359 31.89 -1.13 8.80
C VAL A 359 32.83 -1.76 7.79
N LYS A 360 33.72 -0.95 7.20
CA LYS A 360 34.75 -1.43 6.25
C LYS A 360 35.72 -2.39 6.93
N GLU A 361 36.18 -2.06 8.12
CA GLU A 361 37.06 -2.91 8.91
C GLU A 361 36.43 -4.28 9.16
N ARG A 362 35.18 -4.34 9.58
CA ARG A 362 34.43 -5.59 9.77
C ARG A 362 34.28 -6.38 8.46
N ILE A 363 34.03 -5.70 7.34
CA ILE A 363 33.98 -6.35 6.03
C ILE A 363 35.34 -6.95 5.67
N ILE A 364 36.44 -6.23 5.90
CA ILE A 364 37.80 -6.73 5.65
C ILE A 364 38.16 -7.89 6.57
N GLU A 365 37.83 -7.82 7.85
CA GLU A 365 37.99 -8.95 8.79
C GLU A 365 37.26 -10.22 8.28
N HIS A 366 36.02 -10.08 7.83
CA HIS A 366 35.26 -11.18 7.26
C HIS A 366 35.91 -11.75 5.99
N LEU A 367 36.39 -10.89 5.08
CA LEU A 367 37.13 -11.32 3.89
C LEU A 367 38.47 -12.00 4.25
N ALA A 368 39.14 -11.54 5.32
CA ALA A 368 40.35 -12.18 5.81
C ALA A 368 40.09 -13.60 6.36
N VAL A 369 39.00 -13.81 7.04
CA VAL A 369 38.56 -15.15 7.50
C VAL A 369 38.31 -16.08 6.30
N ILE A 370 37.59 -15.59 5.27
CA ILE A 370 37.33 -16.35 4.04
C ILE A 370 38.66 -16.70 3.35
N LYS A 371 39.60 -15.74 3.25
CA LYS A 371 40.92 -15.98 2.68
C LYS A 371 41.72 -17.07 3.40
N LEU A 372 41.63 -17.09 4.73
CA LEU A 372 42.38 -18.04 5.55
C LEU A 372 41.78 -19.46 5.53
N LYS A 373 40.42 -19.54 5.65
CA LYS A 373 39.70 -20.81 5.66
C LYS A 373 39.53 -21.45 4.29
N GLN A 374 39.55 -20.65 3.23
CA GLN A 374 39.25 -21.04 1.84
C GLN A 374 37.87 -21.70 1.68
N ASP A 375 36.97 -21.49 2.64
CA ASP A 375 35.59 -21.91 2.59
C ASP A 375 34.68 -20.74 3.00
N LEU A 376 33.41 -20.82 2.60
CA LEU A 376 32.37 -19.80 2.90
C LEU A 376 31.47 -20.22 4.08
N LYS A 377 31.88 -21.23 4.87
CA LYS A 377 31.15 -21.64 6.09
C LYS A 377 31.31 -20.60 7.21
N SER A 378 31.23 -19.33 6.87
CA SER A 378 31.24 -18.21 7.81
C SER A 378 29.81 -17.68 7.97
N PRO A 379 29.50 -17.04 9.11
CA PRO A 379 28.22 -16.37 9.28
C PRO A 379 27.95 -15.38 8.12
N ILE A 380 26.68 -15.24 7.75
CA ILE A 380 26.28 -14.37 6.65
C ILE A 380 26.34 -12.92 7.13
N LEU A 381 26.95 -12.04 6.34
CA LEU A 381 26.95 -10.62 6.66
C LEU A 381 25.54 -10.03 6.57
N CYS A 382 25.07 -9.43 7.65
CA CYS A 382 23.83 -8.70 7.69
C CYS A 382 24.07 -7.21 7.94
N LEU A 383 23.84 -6.39 6.93
CA LEU A 383 24.00 -4.94 6.99
C LEU A 383 22.72 -4.30 7.50
N VAL A 384 22.73 -3.82 8.74
CA VAL A 384 21.55 -3.23 9.39
C VAL A 384 21.71 -1.73 9.53
N GLY A 385 20.64 -0.97 9.30
CA GLY A 385 20.70 0.48 9.48
C GLY A 385 19.56 1.21 8.74
N PRO A 386 19.46 2.52 8.91
CA PRO A 386 18.40 3.30 8.31
C PRO A 386 18.40 3.26 6.77
N PRO A 387 17.28 3.61 6.12
CA PRO A 387 17.21 3.63 4.67
C PRO A 387 18.16 4.70 4.08
N GLY A 388 18.79 4.37 2.94
CA GLY A 388 19.62 5.32 2.19
C GLY A 388 21.06 5.50 2.69
N VAL A 389 21.53 4.64 3.60
CA VAL A 389 22.93 4.67 4.09
C VAL A 389 23.91 3.85 3.22
N GLY A 390 23.45 3.27 2.13
CA GLY A 390 24.32 2.56 1.19
C GLY A 390 24.46 1.06 1.41
N LYS A 391 23.60 0.41 2.21
CA LYS A 391 23.63 -1.05 2.46
C LYS A 391 23.76 -1.89 1.19
N THR A 392 22.87 -1.66 0.23
CA THR A 392 22.86 -2.42 -1.04
C THR A 392 24.07 -2.09 -1.93
N SER A 393 24.58 -0.85 -1.87
CA SER A 393 25.80 -0.47 -2.62
C SER A 393 27.06 -1.08 -2.03
N LEU A 394 27.14 -1.25 -0.70
CA LEU A 394 28.25 -1.97 -0.04
C LEU A 394 28.36 -3.40 -0.57
N GLY A 395 27.24 -4.14 -0.71
CA GLY A 395 27.25 -5.47 -1.30
C GLY A 395 27.81 -5.49 -2.74
N LYS A 396 27.49 -4.46 -3.54
CA LYS A 396 28.06 -4.31 -4.88
C LYS A 396 29.55 -4.02 -4.86
N SER A 397 30.01 -3.20 -3.92
CA SER A 397 31.42 -2.86 -3.77
C SER A 397 32.26 -4.05 -3.27
N ILE A 398 31.69 -4.88 -2.37
CA ILE A 398 32.30 -6.15 -1.96
C ILE A 398 32.47 -7.05 -3.19
N ALA A 399 31.44 -7.21 -4.02
CA ALA A 399 31.53 -8.01 -5.24
C ALA A 399 32.65 -7.52 -6.18
N ARG A 400 32.77 -6.19 -6.36
CA ARG A 400 33.85 -5.57 -7.16
C ARG A 400 35.21 -5.82 -6.53
N ALA A 401 35.32 -5.73 -5.23
CA ALA A 401 36.58 -5.90 -4.51
C ALA A 401 37.17 -7.30 -4.64
N ILE A 402 36.30 -8.34 -4.56
CA ILE A 402 36.72 -9.73 -4.66
C ILE A 402 36.64 -10.31 -6.08
N GLY A 403 36.27 -9.49 -7.09
CA GLY A 403 36.20 -9.92 -8.49
C GLY A 403 35.00 -10.81 -8.85
N ARG A 404 34.01 -10.97 -7.93
CA ARG A 404 32.83 -11.80 -8.17
C ARG A 404 31.72 -11.04 -8.91
N LYS A 405 30.88 -11.78 -9.63
CA LYS A 405 29.65 -11.22 -10.19
C LYS A 405 28.68 -10.86 -9.08
N TYR A 406 27.81 -9.89 -9.35
CA TYR A 406 26.85 -9.35 -8.39
C TYR A 406 25.42 -9.65 -8.81
N THR A 407 24.62 -10.09 -7.88
CA THR A 407 23.15 -10.15 -8.06
C THR A 407 22.44 -9.65 -6.81
N ARG A 408 21.20 -9.21 -6.97
CA ARG A 408 20.36 -8.71 -5.90
C ARG A 408 18.95 -9.24 -6.03
N MET A 409 18.36 -9.69 -4.92
CA MET A 409 16.96 -10.03 -4.80
C MET A 409 16.33 -9.24 -3.66
N SER A 410 15.25 -8.52 -3.94
CA SER A 410 14.45 -7.91 -2.87
C SER A 410 13.51 -8.94 -2.29
N LEU A 411 13.53 -9.06 -0.97
CA LEU A 411 12.67 -9.92 -0.17
C LEU A 411 11.43 -9.16 0.34
N GLY A 412 11.40 -7.83 0.16
CA GLY A 412 10.25 -7.00 0.53
C GLY A 412 9.01 -7.36 -0.28
N GLY A 413 7.98 -7.87 0.41
CA GLY A 413 6.74 -8.33 -0.23
C GLY A 413 6.70 -9.82 -0.59
N LEU A 414 7.74 -10.58 -0.27
CA LEU A 414 7.75 -12.03 -0.39
C LEU A 414 6.70 -12.63 0.54
N ARG A 415 5.76 -13.39 -0.02
CA ARG A 415 4.64 -13.99 0.72
C ARG A 415 4.52 -15.50 0.50
N ASP A 416 5.13 -16.02 -0.53
CA ASP A 416 5.01 -17.41 -0.96
C ASP A 416 6.40 -18.09 -0.95
N GLU A 417 6.49 -19.24 -0.29
CA GLU A 417 7.70 -20.07 -0.26
C GLU A 417 8.13 -20.50 -1.67
N SER A 418 7.15 -20.73 -2.56
CA SER A 418 7.41 -21.11 -3.94
C SER A 418 8.18 -20.06 -4.76
N GLU A 419 8.16 -18.79 -4.34
CA GLU A 419 9.02 -17.77 -4.97
C GLU A 419 10.52 -18.06 -4.74
N LEU A 420 10.88 -18.70 -3.63
CA LEU A 420 12.27 -19.08 -3.31
C LEU A 420 12.63 -20.44 -3.88
N ARG A 421 11.78 -21.45 -3.62
CA ARG A 421 12.00 -22.86 -3.98
C ARG A 421 11.44 -23.28 -5.34
N GLY A 422 10.78 -22.37 -6.06
CA GLY A 422 10.13 -22.69 -7.34
C GLY A 422 8.79 -23.41 -7.18
N HIS A 423 8.02 -23.44 -8.27
CA HIS A 423 6.76 -24.16 -8.36
C HIS A 423 7.01 -25.56 -8.92
N ARG A 424 6.20 -26.55 -8.51
CA ARG A 424 6.28 -27.89 -9.09
C ARG A 424 6.09 -27.82 -10.61
N LYS A 425 6.96 -28.46 -11.39
CA LYS A 425 6.99 -28.40 -12.87
C LYS A 425 5.71 -28.89 -13.56
N THR A 426 4.83 -29.59 -12.84
CA THR A 426 3.55 -30.08 -13.34
C THR A 426 2.50 -28.98 -13.55
N TYR A 427 2.69 -27.80 -12.97
CA TYR A 427 1.75 -26.69 -13.15
C TYR A 427 2.05 -25.89 -14.41
N ILE A 428 1.00 -25.47 -15.13
CA ILE A 428 1.15 -24.57 -16.28
C ILE A 428 1.69 -23.23 -15.79
N GLY A 429 2.80 -22.78 -16.38
CA GLY A 429 3.48 -21.54 -15.95
C GLY A 429 4.43 -21.71 -14.77
N ALA A 430 4.75 -22.95 -14.36
CA ALA A 430 5.75 -23.21 -13.33
C ALA A 430 7.11 -22.61 -13.72
N MET A 431 7.80 -22.05 -12.73
CA MET A 431 9.12 -21.46 -12.88
C MET A 431 10.03 -21.88 -11.73
N PRO A 432 11.36 -21.95 -11.95
CA PRO A 432 12.32 -22.17 -10.88
C PRO A 432 12.29 -21.02 -9.87
N GLY A 433 12.77 -21.26 -8.68
CA GLY A 433 12.88 -20.26 -7.63
C GLY A 433 13.72 -19.06 -8.05
N ARG A 434 13.44 -17.90 -7.48
CA ARG A 434 14.12 -16.62 -7.82
C ARG A 434 15.63 -16.67 -7.61
N ILE A 435 16.11 -17.55 -6.71
CA ILE A 435 17.55 -17.76 -6.50
C ILE A 435 18.17 -18.36 -7.74
N LEU A 436 17.63 -19.46 -8.25
CA LEU A 436 18.16 -20.11 -9.47
C LEU A 436 17.96 -19.22 -10.71
N GLN A 437 16.85 -18.51 -10.82
CA GLN A 437 16.65 -17.52 -11.88
C GLN A 437 17.74 -16.43 -11.87
N SER A 438 18.15 -15.99 -10.68
CA SER A 438 19.20 -15.01 -10.50
C SER A 438 20.56 -15.55 -10.91
N LEU A 439 20.86 -16.81 -10.54
CA LEU A 439 22.08 -17.50 -10.94
C LEU A 439 22.17 -17.69 -12.47
N LYS A 440 21.06 -18.13 -13.08
CA LYS A 440 20.92 -18.24 -14.54
C LYS A 440 21.25 -16.92 -15.24
N LYS A 441 20.73 -15.79 -14.71
CA LYS A 441 20.94 -14.43 -15.24
C LYS A 441 22.39 -13.97 -15.12
N VAL A 442 23.02 -14.25 -13.98
CA VAL A 442 24.39 -13.83 -13.66
C VAL A 442 25.43 -14.72 -14.32
N LYS A 443 25.09 -15.97 -14.67
CA LYS A 443 25.97 -16.97 -15.28
C LYS A 443 27.24 -17.20 -14.42
N SER A 444 27.05 -17.45 -13.13
CA SER A 444 28.11 -17.83 -12.18
C SER A 444 27.50 -18.51 -10.98
N SER A 445 28.16 -19.56 -10.45
CA SER A 445 27.74 -20.30 -9.24
C SER A 445 28.31 -19.73 -7.94
N ASN A 446 29.19 -18.74 -8.00
CA ASN A 446 29.77 -18.08 -6.82
C ASN A 446 29.60 -16.55 -6.82
N PRO A 447 28.44 -16.01 -7.16
CA PRO A 447 28.27 -14.58 -7.12
C PRO A 447 28.21 -14.05 -5.67
N VAL A 448 28.35 -12.75 -5.51
CA VAL A 448 27.85 -12.08 -4.30
C VAL A 448 26.37 -11.85 -4.49
N PHE A 449 25.57 -12.44 -3.62
CA PHE A 449 24.10 -12.42 -3.69
C PHE A 449 23.55 -11.55 -2.55
N VAL A 450 23.02 -10.39 -2.88
CA VAL A 450 22.41 -9.49 -1.90
C VAL A 450 20.93 -9.78 -1.74
N LEU A 451 20.54 -10.18 -0.54
CA LEU A 451 19.17 -10.36 -0.06
C LEU A 451 18.71 -9.07 0.60
N ASP A 452 17.99 -8.25 -0.15
CA ASP A 452 17.62 -6.91 0.30
C ASP A 452 16.27 -6.91 1.05
N GLU A 453 16.20 -6.16 2.14
CA GLU A 453 15.00 -6.01 2.99
C GLU A 453 14.53 -7.33 3.63
N ILE A 454 15.45 -8.10 4.23
CA ILE A 454 15.11 -9.37 4.91
C ILE A 454 14.17 -9.16 6.11
N ASP A 455 14.19 -7.99 6.71
CA ASP A 455 13.29 -7.56 7.80
C ASP A 455 11.82 -7.43 7.39
N LYS A 456 11.52 -7.46 6.09
CA LYS A 456 10.16 -7.36 5.55
C LYS A 456 9.57 -8.69 5.10
N VAL A 457 10.26 -9.79 5.33
CA VAL A 457 9.76 -11.13 5.02
C VAL A 457 8.67 -11.50 6.03
N ILE A 458 7.48 -11.78 5.51
CA ILE A 458 6.35 -12.20 6.34
C ILE A 458 6.54 -13.69 6.68
N GLY A 459 6.36 -14.04 7.95
CA GLY A 459 6.42 -15.44 8.42
C GLY A 459 5.26 -16.30 7.93
N MET A 460 5.05 -17.45 8.58
CA MET A 460 4.08 -18.48 8.23
C MET A 460 2.72 -17.90 7.79
N ASN A 461 2.26 -18.30 6.61
CA ASN A 461 0.95 -17.96 6.06
C ASN A 461 0.37 -19.18 5.30
N ILE A 462 -0.82 -19.03 4.68
CA ILE A 462 -1.52 -20.09 3.96
C ILE A 462 -0.68 -20.71 2.82
N ASN A 463 0.27 -19.93 2.27
CA ASN A 463 1.10 -20.35 1.11
C ASN A 463 2.50 -20.84 1.52
N GLY A 464 2.71 -21.21 2.78
CA GLY A 464 3.98 -21.71 3.29
C GLY A 464 4.72 -20.74 4.21
N ASP A 465 5.98 -21.03 4.49
CA ASP A 465 6.85 -20.23 5.35
C ASP A 465 8.12 -19.79 4.60
N PRO A 466 8.13 -18.60 4.00
CA PRO A 466 9.31 -18.07 3.33
C PRO A 466 10.55 -17.94 4.25
N GLN A 467 10.35 -17.77 5.57
CA GLN A 467 11.46 -17.67 6.51
C GLN A 467 12.14 -19.03 6.71
N ALA A 468 11.36 -20.12 6.71
CA ALA A 468 11.90 -21.49 6.75
C ALA A 468 12.70 -21.80 5.47
N ALA A 469 12.21 -21.41 4.31
CA ALA A 469 12.95 -21.57 3.06
C ALA A 469 14.26 -20.76 3.03
N LEU A 470 14.26 -19.55 3.61
CA LEU A 470 15.49 -18.77 3.75
C LEU A 470 16.49 -19.39 4.72
N LEU A 471 16.03 -20.08 5.78
CA LEU A 471 16.94 -20.82 6.67
C LEU A 471 17.72 -21.88 5.92
N GLU A 472 17.07 -22.66 5.05
CA GLU A 472 17.73 -23.66 4.22
C GLU A 472 18.76 -23.04 3.25
N VAL A 473 18.42 -21.91 2.63
CA VAL A 473 19.32 -21.19 1.71
C VAL A 473 20.53 -20.62 2.44
N LEU A 474 20.34 -20.14 3.66
CA LEU A 474 21.34 -19.39 4.41
C LEU A 474 22.13 -20.27 5.41
N ASP A 475 21.72 -21.49 5.65
CA ASP A 475 22.43 -22.42 6.51
C ASP A 475 23.57 -23.09 5.73
N PRO A 476 24.85 -22.88 6.11
CA PRO A 476 25.99 -23.49 5.41
C PRO A 476 26.00 -25.05 5.45
N GLU A 477 25.24 -25.68 6.36
CA GLU A 477 25.12 -27.15 6.43
C GLU A 477 24.05 -27.67 5.45
N GLN A 478 23.04 -26.86 5.12
CA GLN A 478 21.91 -27.25 4.27
C GLN A 478 22.03 -26.76 2.83
N ASN A 479 22.66 -25.59 2.61
CA ASN A 479 22.69 -24.93 1.32
C ASN A 479 23.53 -25.65 0.25
N ILE A 480 24.32 -26.64 0.63
CA ILE A 480 25.06 -27.49 -0.32
C ILE A 480 24.10 -28.38 -1.14
N ALA A 481 22.93 -28.70 -0.59
CA ALA A 481 21.92 -29.54 -1.18
C ALA A 481 20.56 -28.79 -1.28
N PHE A 482 20.58 -27.56 -1.79
CA PHE A 482 19.35 -26.76 -1.93
C PHE A 482 18.42 -27.37 -2.97
N TYR A 483 17.22 -27.75 -2.55
CA TYR A 483 16.22 -28.38 -3.40
C TYR A 483 15.24 -27.37 -3.97
N ASP A 484 15.21 -27.26 -5.30
CA ASP A 484 14.22 -26.44 -6.02
C ASP A 484 13.10 -27.34 -6.58
N ASN A 485 11.85 -27.00 -6.28
CA ASN A 485 10.68 -27.78 -6.65
C ASN A 485 10.44 -27.86 -8.18
N TYR A 486 10.98 -26.90 -8.95
CA TYR A 486 10.89 -26.91 -10.40
C TYR A 486 11.93 -27.83 -11.04
N LEU A 487 13.17 -27.74 -10.54
CA LEU A 487 14.24 -28.58 -11.04
C LEU A 487 14.12 -30.02 -10.56
N GLU A 488 13.58 -30.24 -9.36
CA GLU A 488 13.55 -31.56 -8.68
C GLU A 488 14.94 -32.17 -8.52
N ILE A 489 16.00 -31.33 -8.45
CA ILE A 489 17.39 -31.67 -8.28
C ILE A 489 18.01 -30.71 -7.28
N GLU A 490 18.97 -31.21 -6.50
CA GLU A 490 19.74 -30.40 -5.59
C GLU A 490 20.72 -29.49 -6.35
N TYR A 491 20.85 -28.24 -5.88
CA TYR A 491 21.80 -27.26 -6.40
C TYR A 491 22.70 -26.75 -5.28
N ASP A 492 24.01 -26.79 -5.48
CA ASP A 492 24.99 -26.34 -4.49
C ASP A 492 25.07 -24.80 -4.45
N LEU A 493 24.58 -24.21 -3.36
CA LEU A 493 24.66 -22.79 -3.06
C LEU A 493 25.81 -22.42 -2.13
N SER A 494 26.61 -23.40 -1.67
CA SER A 494 27.63 -23.22 -0.62
C SER A 494 28.75 -22.23 -1.00
N ARG A 495 28.98 -22.01 -2.30
CA ARG A 495 29.99 -21.08 -2.81
C ARG A 495 29.47 -19.68 -3.06
N ILE A 496 28.19 -19.42 -2.84
CA ILE A 496 27.59 -18.10 -2.98
C ILE A 496 27.91 -17.30 -1.71
N MET A 497 28.38 -16.09 -1.88
CA MET A 497 28.50 -15.14 -0.77
C MET A 497 27.21 -14.39 -0.58
N PHE A 498 26.40 -14.83 0.39
CA PHE A 498 25.16 -14.13 0.73
C PHE A 498 25.42 -12.92 1.63
N ILE A 499 24.79 -11.81 1.31
CA ILE A 499 24.79 -10.59 2.12
C ILE A 499 23.33 -10.18 2.32
N ALA A 500 22.89 -10.12 3.56
CA ALA A 500 21.55 -9.65 3.89
C ALA A 500 21.57 -8.14 4.18
N THR A 501 20.47 -7.44 3.88
CA THR A 501 20.27 -6.06 4.32
C THR A 501 18.94 -5.95 5.09
N ALA A 502 18.94 -5.17 6.17
CA ALA A 502 17.75 -4.91 6.97
C ALA A 502 17.70 -3.45 7.43
N ASN A 503 16.52 -2.96 7.73
CA ASN A 503 16.37 -1.67 8.39
C ASN A 503 16.27 -1.84 9.91
N THR A 504 15.70 -2.96 10.37
CA THR A 504 15.54 -3.30 11.79
C THR A 504 15.77 -4.80 12.01
N LEU A 505 16.25 -5.17 13.19
CA LEU A 505 16.42 -6.55 13.60
C LEU A 505 15.18 -7.18 14.24
N SER A 506 14.26 -6.35 14.73
CA SER A 506 13.12 -6.80 15.55
C SER A 506 12.16 -7.70 14.81
N THR A 507 12.05 -7.59 13.49
CA THR A 507 11.15 -8.37 12.65
C THR A 507 11.79 -9.61 12.02
N ILE A 508 13.11 -9.75 12.14
CA ILE A 508 13.85 -10.93 11.64
C ILE A 508 13.69 -12.08 12.63
N HIS A 509 13.34 -13.25 12.08
CA HIS A 509 13.19 -14.44 12.90
C HIS A 509 14.49 -14.76 13.68
N PRO A 510 14.42 -15.11 14.98
CA PRO A 510 15.61 -15.37 15.79
C PRO A 510 16.57 -16.39 15.18
N ALA A 511 16.07 -17.49 14.63
CA ALA A 511 16.89 -18.53 14.01
C ALA A 511 17.69 -18.03 12.77
N LEU A 512 17.14 -17.06 12.00
CA LEU A 512 17.89 -16.41 10.92
C LEU A 512 18.97 -15.48 11.49
N ARG A 513 18.63 -14.74 12.53
CA ARG A 513 19.54 -13.78 13.17
C ARG A 513 20.74 -14.46 13.79
N ASP A 514 20.58 -15.64 14.38
CA ASP A 514 21.67 -16.42 14.98
C ASP A 514 22.71 -16.91 13.96
N ARG A 515 22.36 -16.94 12.66
CA ARG A 515 23.25 -17.31 11.55
C ARG A 515 23.93 -16.11 10.87
N MET A 516 23.65 -14.90 11.36
CA MET A 516 24.11 -13.66 10.76
C MET A 516 25.15 -12.95 11.60
N GLU A 517 26.22 -12.49 10.98
CA GLU A 517 27.10 -11.48 11.54
C GLU A 517 26.51 -10.10 11.27
N ILE A 518 26.04 -9.47 12.34
CA ILE A 518 25.34 -8.18 12.25
C ILE A 518 26.36 -7.04 12.21
N ILE A 519 26.28 -6.21 11.17
CA ILE A 519 27.07 -4.99 11.03
C ILE A 519 26.11 -3.80 11.02
N ASP A 520 26.13 -3.02 12.09
CA ASP A 520 25.31 -1.83 12.21
C ASP A 520 25.91 -0.67 11.39
N ILE A 521 25.14 -0.17 10.45
CA ILE A 521 25.50 0.98 9.62
C ILE A 521 24.75 2.20 10.14
N PRO A 522 25.46 3.15 10.73
CA PRO A 522 24.84 4.36 11.26
C PRO A 522 24.40 5.32 10.16
N GLY A 523 23.55 6.28 10.54
CA GLY A 523 23.29 7.43 9.68
C GLY A 523 24.52 8.32 9.47
N TYR A 524 24.47 9.11 8.42
CA TYR A 524 25.55 10.06 8.06
C TYR A 524 25.40 11.41 8.75
N LEU A 525 26.53 12.00 9.07
CA LEU A 525 26.64 13.41 9.49
C LEU A 525 26.33 14.36 8.34
N LEU A 526 26.05 15.62 8.68
CA LEU A 526 25.90 16.70 7.71
C LEU A 526 27.15 16.81 6.81
N GLU A 527 28.33 16.84 7.41
CA GLU A 527 29.62 16.94 6.74
C GLU A 527 29.87 15.73 5.84
N GLU A 528 29.57 14.52 6.33
CA GLU A 528 29.66 13.29 5.54
C GLU A 528 28.70 13.31 4.36
N LYS A 529 27.46 13.75 4.54
CA LYS A 529 26.48 13.89 3.46
C LYS A 529 26.94 14.88 2.39
N VAL A 530 27.57 15.99 2.78
CA VAL A 530 28.15 16.97 1.85
C VAL A 530 29.28 16.35 1.05
N GLU A 531 30.17 15.59 1.69
CA GLU A 531 31.27 14.90 1.00
C GLU A 531 30.75 13.79 0.08
N ILE A 532 29.79 12.97 0.55
CA ILE A 532 29.13 11.94 -0.28
C ILE A 532 28.43 12.58 -1.49
N ALA A 533 27.73 13.69 -1.27
CA ALA A 533 27.07 14.42 -2.36
C ALA A 533 28.09 14.91 -3.38
N THR A 534 29.20 15.48 -2.90
CA THR A 534 30.25 16.06 -3.76
C THR A 534 31.00 14.99 -4.56
N LYS A 535 31.37 13.88 -3.89
CA LYS A 535 32.23 12.85 -4.50
C LYS A 535 31.43 11.83 -5.32
N HIS A 536 30.22 11.51 -4.89
CA HIS A 536 29.43 10.39 -5.47
C HIS A 536 28.11 10.82 -6.11
N LEU A 537 27.22 11.53 -5.38
CA LEU A 537 25.85 11.77 -5.86
C LEU A 537 25.80 12.78 -7.01
N VAL A 538 26.47 13.91 -6.89
CA VAL A 538 26.48 14.95 -7.94
C VAL A 538 27.11 14.40 -9.23
N PRO A 539 28.29 13.77 -9.21
CA PRO A 539 28.86 13.17 -10.42
C PRO A 539 28.00 12.09 -11.05
N LYS A 540 27.34 11.27 -10.22
CA LYS A 540 26.41 10.24 -10.67
C LYS A 540 25.20 10.86 -11.37
N GLN A 541 24.54 11.83 -10.72
CA GLN A 541 23.34 12.48 -11.27
C GLN A 541 23.64 13.31 -12.53
N LEU A 542 24.79 13.97 -12.61
CA LEU A 542 25.19 14.66 -13.83
C LEU A 542 25.37 13.67 -14.99
N ARG A 543 26.01 12.53 -14.76
CA ARG A 543 26.21 11.48 -15.77
C ARG A 543 24.89 10.85 -16.23
N GLU A 544 24.01 10.49 -15.30
CA GLU A 544 22.72 9.91 -15.61
C GLU A 544 21.80 10.84 -16.43
N HIS A 545 21.98 12.14 -16.28
CA HIS A 545 21.21 13.15 -17.02
C HIS A 545 21.98 13.77 -18.21
N GLY A 546 23.16 13.24 -18.58
CA GLY A 546 23.93 13.70 -19.75
C GLY A 546 24.56 15.09 -19.59
N VAL A 547 24.73 15.58 -18.36
CA VAL A 547 25.30 16.92 -18.08
C VAL A 547 26.78 16.82 -17.75
N LYS A 548 27.62 17.65 -18.40
CA LYS A 548 29.07 17.71 -18.10
C LYS A 548 29.32 18.52 -16.81
N LYS A 549 30.32 18.13 -16.03
CA LYS A 549 30.76 18.86 -14.81
C LYS A 549 31.05 20.36 -15.06
N SER A 550 31.46 20.73 -16.29
CA SER A 550 31.72 22.11 -16.69
C SER A 550 30.44 22.94 -16.90
N GLN A 551 29.30 22.29 -17.08
CA GLN A 551 28.01 22.96 -17.37
C GLN A 551 27.24 23.29 -16.09
N LEU A 552 27.37 22.45 -15.03
CA LEU A 552 26.65 22.64 -13.77
C LEU A 552 27.56 22.30 -12.59
N GLN A 553 27.64 23.22 -11.63
CA GLN A 553 28.48 23.11 -10.45
C GLN A 553 27.70 23.36 -9.17
N PHE A 554 27.90 22.47 -8.20
CA PHE A 554 27.35 22.55 -6.84
C PHE A 554 28.49 22.95 -5.89
N SER A 555 28.31 24.01 -5.10
CA SER A 555 29.23 24.32 -4.01
C SER A 555 28.90 23.51 -2.75
N LYS A 556 29.87 23.33 -1.85
CA LYS A 556 29.64 22.62 -0.58
C LYS A 556 28.57 23.33 0.29
N GLU A 557 28.62 24.67 0.31
CA GLU A 557 27.65 25.48 1.05
C GLU A 557 26.23 25.29 0.51
N LEU A 558 26.09 25.17 -0.83
CA LEU A 558 24.80 24.91 -1.45
C LEU A 558 24.27 23.51 -1.13
N LEU A 559 25.16 22.50 -1.16
CA LEU A 559 24.80 21.12 -0.77
C LEU A 559 24.41 21.04 0.69
N GLN A 560 25.13 21.72 1.59
CA GLN A 560 24.79 21.82 2.99
C GLN A 560 23.38 22.39 3.16
N LYS A 561 23.07 23.46 2.46
CA LYS A 561 21.74 24.09 2.51
C LYS A 561 20.63 23.19 1.95
N ILE A 562 20.90 22.42 0.90
CA ILE A 562 19.95 21.42 0.40
C ILE A 562 19.67 20.36 1.48
N ILE A 563 20.69 19.95 2.21
CA ILE A 563 20.54 18.95 3.28
C ILE A 563 19.73 19.51 4.45
N GLU A 564 20.06 20.71 4.92
CA GLU A 564 19.42 21.33 6.08
C GLU A 564 17.97 21.76 5.82
N ASP A 565 17.73 22.42 4.67
CA ASP A 565 16.45 23.03 4.36
C ASP A 565 15.43 22.09 3.69
N TYR A 566 15.91 21.03 3.01
CA TYR A 566 15.04 20.18 2.16
C TYR A 566 15.15 18.68 2.42
N THR A 567 15.94 18.24 3.41
CA THR A 567 16.02 16.82 3.78
C THR A 567 16.03 16.63 5.30
N ARG A 568 15.27 15.62 5.78
CA ARG A 568 15.37 15.08 7.14
C ARG A 568 15.46 13.57 7.04
N GLU A 569 16.65 13.04 6.86
CA GLU A 569 16.88 11.60 6.73
C GLU A 569 18.26 11.24 7.32
N SER A 570 18.41 10.01 7.80
CA SER A 570 19.69 9.47 8.26
C SER A 570 20.65 9.19 7.11
N GLY A 571 20.11 8.77 5.97
CA GLY A 571 20.87 8.46 4.76
C GLY A 571 20.97 9.64 3.79
N VAL A 572 21.12 9.32 2.50
CA VAL A 572 21.26 10.28 1.41
C VAL A 572 20.27 10.07 0.25
N ARG A 573 19.18 9.30 0.46
CA ARG A 573 18.23 8.95 -0.61
C ARG A 573 17.38 10.14 -1.05
N SER A 574 16.89 10.94 -0.11
CA SER A 574 16.13 12.16 -0.42
C SER A 574 17.06 13.25 -0.97
N LEU A 575 18.28 13.34 -0.46
CA LEU A 575 19.32 14.22 -0.99
C LEU A 575 19.61 13.91 -2.46
N GLU A 576 19.79 12.63 -2.82
CA GLU A 576 19.99 12.20 -4.21
C GLU A 576 18.80 12.60 -5.10
N LYS A 577 17.57 12.39 -4.64
CA LYS A 577 16.35 12.80 -5.36
C LYS A 577 16.28 14.31 -5.57
N ASN A 578 16.67 15.10 -4.57
CA ASN A 578 16.70 16.55 -4.63
C ASN A 578 17.77 17.05 -5.60
N ILE A 579 18.97 16.48 -5.57
CA ILE A 579 20.02 16.75 -6.54
C ILE A 579 19.53 16.43 -7.96
N ALA A 580 18.93 15.26 -8.16
CA ALA A 580 18.35 14.85 -9.45
C ALA A 580 17.26 15.84 -9.94
N LYS A 581 16.39 16.33 -9.04
CA LYS A 581 15.37 17.35 -9.36
C LYS A 581 16.01 18.65 -9.85
N ILE A 582 17.07 19.10 -9.18
CA ILE A 582 17.81 20.31 -9.55
C ILE A 582 18.48 20.12 -10.92
N VAL A 583 19.16 18.97 -11.13
CA VAL A 583 19.82 18.67 -12.40
C VAL A 583 18.80 18.64 -13.54
N ARG A 584 17.65 17.94 -13.38
CA ARG A 584 16.59 17.91 -14.40
C ARG A 584 16.04 19.27 -14.75
N SER A 585 15.83 20.15 -13.75
CA SER A 585 15.39 21.52 -13.99
C SER A 585 16.40 22.30 -14.86
N LYS A 586 17.69 22.11 -14.62
CA LYS A 586 18.75 22.77 -15.40
C LYS A 586 18.98 22.14 -16.77
N VAL A 587 18.77 20.83 -16.92
CA VAL A 587 18.77 20.15 -18.24
C VAL A 587 17.75 20.79 -19.16
N ARG A 588 16.55 21.09 -18.66
CA ARG A 588 15.53 21.81 -19.44
C ARG A 588 16.06 23.14 -19.98
N SER A 589 16.70 23.95 -19.13
CA SER A 589 17.29 25.22 -19.56
C SER A 589 18.45 25.06 -20.54
N ILE A 590 19.24 23.96 -20.41
CA ILE A 590 20.33 23.66 -21.36
C ILE A 590 19.78 23.31 -22.75
N VAL A 591 18.71 22.51 -22.80
CA VAL A 591 18.08 22.07 -24.07
C VAL A 591 17.33 23.24 -24.75
N SER A 592 16.78 24.16 -23.96
CA SER A 592 16.04 25.34 -24.47
C SER A 592 16.97 26.52 -24.78
N ASP A 593 18.30 26.35 -24.77
CA ASP A 593 19.32 27.41 -24.98
C ASP A 593 19.11 28.67 -24.12
N GLU A 594 18.48 28.52 -22.95
CA GLU A 594 18.28 29.59 -22.01
C GLU A 594 19.61 29.95 -21.32
N LYS A 595 19.92 31.26 -21.17
CA LYS A 595 21.07 31.70 -20.40
C LYS A 595 20.88 31.37 -18.92
N PHE A 596 21.68 30.48 -18.36
CA PHE A 596 21.73 30.18 -16.93
C PHE A 596 23.15 30.25 -16.37
N LYS A 597 23.27 30.52 -15.07
CA LYS A 597 24.54 30.52 -14.38
C LYS A 597 25.02 29.09 -14.13
N LYS A 598 26.29 28.78 -14.53
CA LYS A 598 26.89 27.44 -14.32
C LYS A 598 26.98 27.07 -12.83
N LYS A 599 27.27 28.06 -11.96
CA LYS A 599 27.31 27.91 -10.52
C LYS A 599 25.89 28.21 -9.95
N LEU A 600 25.31 27.26 -9.30
CA LEU A 600 24.02 27.39 -8.62
C LEU A 600 24.14 28.31 -7.42
N VAL A 601 23.09 29.10 -7.17
CA VAL A 601 22.98 30.00 -6.01
C VAL A 601 21.66 29.75 -5.28
N ASP A 602 21.52 30.26 -4.06
CA ASP A 602 20.33 30.10 -3.22
C ASP A 602 19.01 30.45 -3.91
N ALA A 603 19.00 31.49 -4.74
CA ALA A 603 17.83 31.91 -5.50
C ALA A 603 17.37 30.81 -6.49
N ASP A 604 18.31 30.05 -7.07
CA ASP A 604 18.00 28.89 -7.92
C ASP A 604 17.33 27.79 -7.11
N LEU A 605 17.81 27.51 -5.88
CA LEU A 605 17.20 26.51 -4.99
C LEU A 605 15.74 26.85 -4.69
N LYS A 606 15.46 28.08 -4.26
CA LYS A 606 14.09 28.52 -3.95
C LYS A 606 13.18 28.44 -5.18
N LYS A 607 13.69 28.75 -6.38
CA LYS A 607 12.94 28.65 -7.63
C LYS A 607 12.61 27.20 -8.01
N ILE A 608 13.54 26.25 -7.78
CA ILE A 608 13.42 24.86 -8.21
C ILE A 608 12.74 24.00 -7.14
N MET A 609 13.12 24.20 -5.89
CA MET A 609 12.70 23.37 -4.77
C MET A 609 11.45 23.92 -4.06
N GLY A 610 11.24 25.25 -4.14
CA GLY A 610 10.21 25.97 -3.39
C GLY A 610 10.74 26.55 -2.08
N ILE A 611 9.81 26.88 -1.19
CA ILE A 611 10.12 27.36 0.17
C ILE A 611 10.80 26.23 0.95
N PRO A 612 11.83 26.53 1.78
CA PRO A 612 12.42 25.53 2.67
C PRO A 612 11.36 24.79 3.48
N ILE A 613 11.42 23.46 3.43
CA ILE A 613 10.46 22.59 4.13
C ILE A 613 10.77 22.58 5.63
N PHE A 614 12.07 22.61 5.95
CA PHE A 614 12.56 22.61 7.33
C PHE A 614 13.15 23.97 7.64
N GLN A 615 12.59 24.67 8.60
CA GLN A 615 13.15 25.92 9.12
C GLN A 615 13.87 25.60 10.43
N ALA A 616 15.01 26.27 10.66
CA ALA A 616 15.69 26.18 11.95
C ALA A 616 14.70 26.59 13.05
N GLU A 617 14.51 25.71 14.00
CA GLU A 617 13.46 25.80 14.99
C GLU A 617 13.61 27.04 15.88
N LYS A 618 12.53 27.78 16.03
CA LYS A 618 12.49 29.09 16.73
C LYS A 618 12.47 29.00 18.28
N TYR A 619 12.43 27.77 18.84
CA TYR A 619 12.22 27.57 20.30
C TYR A 619 13.53 27.47 21.11
N ILE A 620 14.57 28.24 20.76
CA ILE A 620 15.84 28.22 21.51
C ILE A 620 15.83 29.18 22.70
N SER A 621 14.75 29.97 22.88
CA SER A 621 14.66 30.90 24.00
C SER A 621 14.17 30.20 25.28
N ASN A 622 14.77 30.51 26.41
CA ASN A 622 14.39 30.04 27.73
C ASN A 622 13.45 31.02 28.49
N GLU A 623 12.77 31.89 27.79
CA GLU A 623 11.94 32.94 28.37
C GLU A 623 10.60 32.43 28.92
N ILE A 624 10.20 31.21 28.51
CA ILE A 624 8.92 30.61 28.89
C ILE A 624 9.21 29.42 29.81
N ALA A 625 8.55 29.40 31.02
CA ALA A 625 8.60 28.24 31.89
C ALA A 625 7.86 27.05 31.30
N GLY A 626 8.34 25.85 31.62
CA GLY A 626 7.69 24.60 31.20
C GLY A 626 8.01 24.16 29.76
N VAL A 627 8.97 24.77 29.08
CA VAL A 627 9.43 24.35 27.76
C VAL A 627 10.84 23.76 27.85
N VAL A 628 11.00 22.48 27.45
CA VAL A 628 12.29 21.77 27.50
C VAL A 628 12.50 20.96 26.24
N THR A 629 13.75 20.91 25.78
CA THR A 629 14.13 20.14 24.61
C THR A 629 14.54 18.73 25.01
N GLY A 630 13.85 17.75 24.46
CA GLY A 630 14.21 16.34 24.52
C GLY A 630 14.87 15.85 23.24
N LEU A 631 15.42 14.64 23.27
CA LEU A 631 16.02 13.96 22.13
C LEU A 631 15.26 12.67 21.85
N ALA A 632 14.76 12.55 20.63
CA ALA A 632 14.09 11.37 20.12
C ALA A 632 14.93 10.67 19.07
N TRP A 633 14.67 9.39 18.89
CA TRP A 633 15.20 8.60 17.80
C TRP A 633 14.05 8.01 16.99
N THR A 634 14.14 8.15 15.67
CA THR A 634 13.18 7.62 14.70
C THR A 634 13.91 6.83 13.63
N MET A 635 13.17 6.08 12.81
CA MET A 635 13.76 5.39 11.65
C MET A 635 14.43 6.35 10.66
N SER A 636 14.09 7.63 10.69
CA SER A 636 14.71 8.69 9.87
C SER A 636 15.96 9.29 10.49
N GLY A 637 16.28 8.93 11.75
CA GLY A 637 17.42 9.43 12.53
C GLY A 637 17.01 10.07 13.85
N GLY A 638 17.97 10.75 14.47
CA GLY A 638 17.71 11.52 15.68
C GLY A 638 16.99 12.83 15.37
N GLU A 639 16.08 13.23 16.23
CA GLU A 639 15.32 14.48 16.17
C GLU A 639 15.28 15.16 17.54
N ILE A 640 15.15 16.48 17.56
CA ILE A 640 14.82 17.20 18.77
C ILE A 640 13.32 17.18 19.00
N LEU A 641 12.91 17.13 20.23
CA LEU A 641 11.53 17.04 20.68
C LEU A 641 11.27 18.13 21.71
N PHE A 642 10.34 19.03 21.44
CA PHE A 642 9.91 20.00 22.43
C PHE A 642 8.83 19.41 23.33
N ILE A 643 8.99 19.61 24.64
CA ILE A 643 7.97 19.28 25.64
C ILE A 643 7.51 20.58 26.26
N GLU A 644 6.23 20.87 26.13
CA GLU A 644 5.58 22.06 26.62
C GLU A 644 4.62 21.67 27.73
N VAL A 645 4.76 22.31 28.89
CA VAL A 645 3.89 22.14 30.03
C VAL A 645 3.18 23.45 30.34
N SER A 646 1.87 23.42 30.38
CA SER A 646 1.00 24.53 30.73
C SER A 646 0.22 24.20 32.00
N LEU A 647 0.09 25.17 32.89
CA LEU A 647 -0.66 25.06 34.10
C LEU A 647 -1.94 25.90 34.04
N SER A 648 -3.07 25.34 34.45
CA SER A 648 -4.35 26.03 34.54
C SER A 648 -5.02 25.72 35.89
N ARG A 649 -5.84 26.63 36.43
CA ARG A 649 -6.58 26.36 37.64
C ARG A 649 -7.55 25.19 37.43
N GLY A 650 -7.58 24.24 38.36
CA GLY A 650 -8.41 23.04 38.22
C GLY A 650 -8.33 22.14 39.46
N LYS A 651 -8.50 20.86 39.26
CA LYS A 651 -8.57 19.83 40.32
C LYS A 651 -7.34 18.89 40.33
N GLY A 652 -6.27 19.27 39.66
CA GLY A 652 -5.05 18.42 39.56
C GLY A 652 -5.08 17.41 38.41
N ASP A 653 -5.93 17.60 37.40
CA ASP A 653 -6.03 16.72 36.28
C ASP A 653 -4.81 16.81 35.36
N LEU A 654 -4.38 15.67 34.84
CA LEU A 654 -3.31 15.57 33.85
C LEU A 654 -3.92 15.37 32.43
N THR A 655 -3.64 16.29 31.55
CA THR A 655 -4.01 16.20 30.11
C THR A 655 -2.75 16.01 29.29
N LEU A 656 -2.78 15.04 28.38
CA LEU A 656 -1.66 14.72 27.50
C LEU A 656 -2.10 14.87 26.04
N THR A 657 -1.35 15.61 25.23
CA THR A 657 -1.63 15.82 23.80
C THR A 657 -0.35 15.74 22.97
N GLY A 658 -0.46 15.46 21.66
CA GLY A 658 0.68 15.36 20.73
C GLY A 658 0.84 13.98 20.10
N ASN A 659 -0.23 13.17 20.06
CA ASN A 659 -0.21 11.80 19.48
C ASN A 659 0.82 10.89 20.17
N LEU A 660 0.72 10.83 21.51
CA LEU A 660 1.62 10.05 22.35
C LEU A 660 1.16 8.59 22.44
N GLY A 661 2.10 7.66 22.29
CA GLY A 661 1.89 6.25 22.60
C GLY A 661 1.78 5.98 24.11
N ASP A 662 1.45 4.74 24.46
CA ASP A 662 1.10 4.41 25.85
C ASP A 662 2.33 4.45 26.76
N VAL A 663 3.52 4.04 26.29
CA VAL A 663 4.77 4.12 27.07
C VAL A 663 5.14 5.57 27.37
N MET A 664 4.93 6.47 26.44
CA MET A 664 5.22 7.89 26.62
C MET A 664 4.21 8.56 27.57
N LYS A 665 2.94 8.17 27.56
CA LYS A 665 1.91 8.59 28.54
C LYS A 665 2.22 8.12 29.94
N GLU A 666 2.66 6.87 30.08
CA GLU A 666 3.12 6.30 31.34
C GLU A 666 4.31 7.08 31.89
N SER A 667 5.29 7.39 31.05
CA SER A 667 6.47 8.19 31.41
C SER A 667 6.10 9.58 31.93
N ALA A 668 5.11 10.25 31.31
CA ALA A 668 4.57 11.52 31.78
C ALA A 668 3.91 11.41 33.16
N THR A 669 3.16 10.33 33.37
CA THR A 669 2.49 10.05 34.64
C THR A 669 3.50 9.80 35.75
N ILE A 670 4.56 9.01 35.45
CA ILE A 670 5.66 8.74 36.39
C ILE A 670 6.39 10.04 36.73
N ALA A 671 6.69 10.88 35.76
CA ALA A 671 7.35 12.17 35.97
C ALA A 671 6.55 13.10 36.90
N LEU A 672 5.25 13.20 36.68
CA LEU A 672 4.37 13.99 37.57
C LEU A 672 4.26 13.38 38.98
N ALA A 673 4.12 12.03 39.07
CA ALA A 673 4.04 11.32 40.35
C ALA A 673 5.32 11.54 41.19
N TYR A 674 6.49 11.46 40.55
CA TYR A 674 7.77 11.71 41.21
C TYR A 674 7.89 13.16 41.69
N LEU A 675 7.47 14.14 40.86
CA LEU A 675 7.47 15.55 41.26
C LEU A 675 6.56 15.81 42.46
N LYS A 676 5.36 15.22 42.47
CA LYS A 676 4.43 15.30 43.60
C LYS A 676 5.03 14.73 44.87
N ALA A 677 5.67 13.58 44.82
CA ALA A 677 6.28 12.88 45.93
C ALA A 677 7.51 13.63 46.51
N HIS A 678 8.19 14.43 45.70
CA HIS A 678 9.41 15.15 46.09
C HIS A 678 9.27 16.68 45.94
N SER A 679 8.03 17.17 45.99
CA SER A 679 7.72 18.60 45.78
C SER A 679 8.52 19.57 46.68
N GLU A 680 8.75 19.21 47.94
CA GLU A 680 9.53 20.01 48.90
C GLU A 680 10.97 20.21 48.44
N VAL A 681 11.61 19.20 47.82
CA VAL A 681 12.99 19.29 47.32
C VAL A 681 13.11 20.37 46.23
N PHE A 682 12.06 20.60 45.46
CA PHE A 682 12.00 21.61 44.42
C PHE A 682 11.38 22.93 44.88
N GLY A 683 11.02 23.07 46.17
CA GLY A 683 10.39 24.27 46.72
C GLY A 683 8.94 24.45 46.24
N ILE A 684 8.25 23.35 45.92
CA ILE A 684 6.86 23.35 45.47
C ILE A 684 5.97 22.93 46.62
N ASP A 685 4.94 23.73 46.91
CA ASP A 685 3.93 23.38 47.91
C ASP A 685 3.05 22.23 47.42
N PRO A 686 2.89 21.12 48.15
CA PRO A 686 2.12 19.95 47.76
C PRO A 686 0.65 20.27 47.40
N ASP A 687 0.04 21.29 48.04
CA ASP A 687 -1.36 21.66 47.83
C ASP A 687 -1.62 22.26 46.42
N ILE A 688 -0.59 22.75 45.77
CA ILE A 688 -0.68 23.32 44.42
C ILE A 688 -1.15 22.24 43.44
N PHE A 689 -0.69 20.99 43.55
CA PHE A 689 -1.06 19.90 42.67
C PHE A 689 -2.55 19.52 42.67
N GLN A 690 -3.28 19.91 43.71
CA GLN A 690 -4.73 19.68 43.78
C GLN A 690 -5.56 20.83 43.19
N ARG A 691 -4.91 21.97 42.93
CA ARG A 691 -5.58 23.20 42.50
C ARG A 691 -5.22 23.65 41.09
N TRP A 692 -4.24 22.98 40.48
CA TRP A 692 -3.78 23.28 39.15
C TRP A 692 -3.78 22.03 38.28
N ASN A 693 -4.49 22.11 37.15
CA ASN A 693 -4.44 21.09 36.12
C ASN A 693 -3.14 21.25 35.33
N VAL A 694 -2.59 20.12 34.90
CA VAL A 694 -1.35 20.02 34.13
C VAL A 694 -1.70 19.59 32.71
N HIS A 695 -1.24 20.36 31.74
CA HIS A 695 -1.33 19.98 30.36
C HIS A 695 0.09 19.83 29.78
N ILE A 696 0.45 18.60 29.38
CA ILE A 696 1.70 18.32 28.66
C ILE A 696 1.37 18.19 27.19
N HIS A 697 2.00 19.00 26.38
CA HIS A 697 1.87 18.97 24.93
C HIS A 697 3.23 18.67 24.30
N VAL A 698 3.22 17.75 23.32
CA VAL A 698 4.40 17.49 22.49
C VAL A 698 4.04 17.86 21.06
N PRO A 699 4.56 18.98 20.52
CA PRO A 699 4.27 19.47 19.19
C PRO A 699 4.48 18.44 18.08
N GLU A 700 3.99 18.72 16.86
CA GLU A 700 3.99 17.81 15.70
C GLU A 700 3.09 16.57 15.88
N GLY A 701 1.83 16.77 16.26
CA GLY A 701 0.84 15.70 16.50
C GLY A 701 0.54 14.80 15.29
N ALA A 702 0.98 15.15 14.08
CA ALA A 702 0.86 14.32 12.90
C ALA A 702 1.79 13.07 12.95
N THR A 703 2.87 13.13 13.74
CA THR A 703 3.82 12.02 13.90
C THR A 703 3.57 11.31 15.22
N PRO A 704 3.27 10.00 15.22
CA PRO A 704 3.17 9.23 16.46
C PRO A 704 4.50 9.22 17.21
N LYS A 705 4.44 9.43 18.53
CA LYS A 705 5.61 9.46 19.41
C LYS A 705 5.40 8.48 20.55
N ASP A 706 6.35 7.56 20.74
CA ASP A 706 6.32 6.61 21.82
C ASP A 706 7.72 6.32 22.37
N GLY A 707 7.78 5.84 23.61
CA GLY A 707 9.00 5.46 24.28
C GLY A 707 9.25 6.18 25.62
N PRO A 708 10.07 5.57 26.51
CA PRO A 708 10.31 6.08 27.86
C PRO A 708 11.36 7.19 27.91
N SER A 709 12.11 7.43 26.83
CA SER A 709 13.33 8.26 26.82
C SER A 709 13.10 9.77 27.04
N ALA A 710 11.83 10.21 27.03
CA ALA A 710 11.46 11.60 27.30
C ALA A 710 11.16 11.88 28.80
N GLY A 711 11.27 10.86 29.67
CA GLY A 711 10.88 10.97 31.08
C GLY A 711 11.57 12.09 31.83
N ILE A 712 12.90 12.19 31.74
CA ILE A 712 13.65 13.27 32.41
C ILE A 712 13.30 14.64 31.81
N THR A 713 12.99 14.72 30.54
CA THR A 713 12.60 15.96 29.87
C THR A 713 11.22 16.42 30.33
N MET A 714 10.25 15.50 30.43
CA MET A 714 8.92 15.78 30.94
C MET A 714 8.96 16.24 32.42
N PHE A 715 9.76 15.55 33.21
CA PHE A 715 9.98 15.97 34.61
C PHE A 715 10.54 17.38 34.69
N THR A 716 11.58 17.70 33.93
CA THR A 716 12.21 19.03 33.94
C THR A 716 11.25 20.12 33.49
N ALA A 717 10.41 19.81 32.47
CA ALA A 717 9.38 20.75 32.00
C ALA A 717 8.30 20.98 33.09
N LEU A 718 7.87 19.92 33.76
CA LEU A 718 6.95 20.02 34.93
C LEU A 718 7.56 20.84 36.03
N ALA A 719 8.79 20.54 36.43
CA ALA A 719 9.49 21.26 37.51
C ALA A 719 9.68 22.74 37.16
N SER A 720 10.05 23.05 35.90
CA SER A 720 10.12 24.44 35.41
C SER A 720 8.77 25.14 35.46
N ALA A 721 7.69 24.49 35.03
CA ALA A 721 6.34 25.05 35.02
C ALA A 721 5.85 25.34 36.45
N PHE A 722 6.05 24.44 37.42
CA PHE A 722 5.61 24.63 38.79
C PHE A 722 6.50 25.59 39.59
N THR A 723 7.79 25.68 39.27
CA THR A 723 8.71 26.61 39.94
C THR A 723 8.83 27.95 39.22
N GLN A 724 8.33 28.09 38.01
CA GLN A 724 8.48 29.24 37.12
C GLN A 724 9.93 29.65 36.87
N ARG A 725 10.86 28.66 37.03
CA ARG A 725 12.32 28.88 36.81
C ARG A 725 12.69 28.67 35.35
N LYS A 726 13.60 29.51 34.85
CA LYS A 726 14.16 29.37 33.51
C LYS A 726 14.91 28.05 33.37
N VAL A 727 14.74 27.40 32.26
CA VAL A 727 15.56 26.22 31.86
C VAL A 727 16.84 26.72 31.18
N ARG A 728 17.97 26.06 31.40
CA ARG A 728 19.25 26.39 30.75
C ARG A 728 19.08 26.41 29.22
N GLN A 729 19.60 27.46 28.58
CA GLN A 729 19.58 27.57 27.12
C GLN A 729 20.42 26.47 26.46
N ARG A 730 20.05 26.06 25.24
CA ARG A 730 20.77 25.05 24.45
C ARG A 730 21.03 23.74 25.19
N LEU A 731 20.14 23.40 26.14
CA LEU A 731 20.13 22.16 26.88
C LEU A 731 19.19 21.18 26.16
N ALA A 732 19.65 19.97 25.94
CA ALA A 732 18.80 18.87 25.51
C ALA A 732 18.96 17.67 26.45
N MET A 733 17.92 16.85 26.55
CA MET A 733 17.87 15.79 27.56
C MET A 733 17.33 14.49 26.96
N THR A 734 17.84 13.36 27.44
CA THR A 734 17.28 12.04 27.16
C THR A 734 17.55 11.07 28.29
N GLY A 735 16.53 10.37 28.74
CA GLY A 735 16.64 9.38 29.82
C GLY A 735 15.26 8.90 30.27
N GLU A 736 15.17 7.69 30.71
CA GLU A 736 13.99 7.12 31.33
C GLU A 736 14.01 7.40 32.81
N ILE A 737 12.84 7.72 33.40
CA ILE A 737 12.69 7.96 34.84
C ILE A 737 11.93 6.83 35.51
N THR A 738 12.38 6.42 36.69
CA THR A 738 11.63 5.50 37.54
C THR A 738 10.84 6.26 38.63
N LEU A 739 9.84 5.61 39.21
CA LEU A 739 9.08 6.17 40.37
C LEU A 739 9.96 6.54 41.59
N ARG A 740 11.15 5.97 41.66
CA ARG A 740 12.12 6.29 42.76
C ARG A 740 13.11 7.38 42.33
N GLY A 741 12.97 7.92 41.14
CA GLY A 741 13.84 8.98 40.62
C GLY A 741 15.18 8.51 40.07
N LYS A 742 15.42 7.21 39.87
CA LYS A 742 16.61 6.72 39.18
C LYS A 742 16.45 7.03 37.67
N VAL A 743 17.55 7.43 37.04
CA VAL A 743 17.61 7.69 35.60
C VAL A 743 18.22 6.48 34.89
N LEU A 744 17.44 5.81 34.08
CA LEU A 744 17.85 4.63 33.32
C LEU A 744 18.41 4.99 31.96
N PRO A 745 19.30 4.14 31.41
CA PRO A 745 19.89 4.34 30.09
C PRO A 745 18.86 4.14 28.98
N VAL A 746 19.09 4.80 27.86
CA VAL A 746 18.20 4.77 26.69
C VAL A 746 18.99 4.49 25.42
N GLY A 747 18.31 3.95 24.42
CA GLY A 747 18.93 3.64 23.12
C GLY A 747 18.97 4.83 22.16
N GLY A 748 19.68 4.61 21.01
CA GLY A 748 19.79 5.60 19.93
C GLY A 748 20.65 6.81 20.30
N ILE A 749 21.62 6.64 21.18
CA ILE A 749 22.43 7.75 21.71
C ILE A 749 23.18 8.46 20.58
N LYS A 750 23.79 7.75 19.66
CA LYS A 750 24.55 8.36 18.55
C LYS A 750 23.65 9.28 17.72
N GLU A 751 22.50 8.80 17.29
CA GLU A 751 21.54 9.57 16.49
C GLU A 751 21.00 10.78 17.25
N LYS A 752 20.75 10.63 18.55
CA LYS A 752 20.32 11.71 19.45
C LYS A 752 21.38 12.80 19.57
N MET A 753 22.67 12.43 19.69
CA MET A 753 23.78 13.40 19.75
C MET A 753 23.94 14.15 18.43
N LEU A 754 23.77 13.45 17.30
CA LEU A 754 23.78 14.08 15.99
C LEU A 754 22.62 15.08 15.82
N ALA A 755 21.44 14.77 16.36
CA ALA A 755 20.31 15.69 16.37
C ALA A 755 20.56 16.93 17.25
N ALA A 756 21.09 16.72 18.45
CA ALA A 756 21.44 17.81 19.35
C ALA A 756 22.46 18.77 18.73
N ARG A 757 23.50 18.22 18.07
CA ARG A 757 24.51 19.03 17.37
C ARG A 757 23.92 19.83 16.21
N ARG A 758 23.05 19.20 15.39
CA ARG A 758 22.36 19.92 14.29
C ARG A 758 21.48 21.06 14.80
N ALA A 759 20.88 20.89 15.96
CA ALA A 759 20.05 21.89 16.62
C ALA A 759 20.87 22.92 17.42
N ASN A 760 22.21 22.92 17.30
CA ASN A 760 23.12 23.82 18.02
C ASN A 760 22.94 23.75 19.56
N MET A 761 22.61 22.59 20.10
CA MET A 761 22.66 22.35 21.54
C MET A 761 24.12 22.31 22.01
N THR A 762 24.36 22.73 23.24
CA THR A 762 25.71 22.75 23.85
C THR A 762 25.80 21.78 25.04
N ASP A 763 24.71 21.60 25.74
CA ASP A 763 24.64 20.81 26.98
C ASP A 763 23.67 19.65 26.80
N ILE A 764 24.09 18.45 27.15
CA ILE A 764 23.29 17.23 27.05
C ILE A 764 23.21 16.56 28.42
N VAL A 765 22.00 16.33 28.91
CA VAL A 765 21.76 15.55 30.13
C VAL A 765 21.30 14.14 29.74
N LEU A 766 21.95 13.13 30.30
CA LEU A 766 21.65 11.73 30.05
C LEU A 766 22.04 10.85 31.25
N SER A 767 21.57 9.60 31.23
CA SER A 767 21.96 8.61 32.28
C SER A 767 23.46 8.37 32.30
N ARG A 768 24.04 8.22 33.47
CA ARG A 768 25.46 7.84 33.63
C ARG A 768 25.77 6.50 32.93
N GLU A 769 24.83 5.58 32.93
CA GLU A 769 25.00 4.29 32.26
C GLU A 769 25.15 4.41 30.72
N ASN A 770 24.74 5.54 30.12
CA ASN A 770 24.99 5.84 28.71
C ASN A 770 26.37 6.45 28.41
N GLN A 771 27.23 6.65 29.44
CA GLN A 771 28.59 7.15 29.20
C GLN A 771 29.36 6.24 28.24
N LYS A 772 29.23 4.94 28.36
CA LYS A 772 29.82 3.95 27.44
C LYS A 772 29.42 4.18 25.98
N ASP A 773 28.15 4.52 25.75
CA ASP A 773 27.64 4.76 24.38
C ASP A 773 28.24 6.05 23.79
N ILE A 774 28.53 7.05 24.64
CA ILE A 774 29.19 8.30 24.23
C ILE A 774 30.68 8.06 23.92
N GLU A 775 31.35 7.25 24.73
CA GLU A 775 32.80 6.91 24.54
C GLU A 775 33.01 6.11 23.23
N GLU A 776 32.03 5.37 22.76
CA GLU A 776 32.10 4.67 21.48
C GLU A 776 31.88 5.60 20.27
N ILE A 777 31.35 6.81 20.50
CA ILE A 777 31.12 7.77 19.40
C ILE A 777 32.44 8.48 19.07
N LYS A 778 32.77 8.61 17.78
CA LYS A 778 33.97 9.37 17.37
C LYS A 778 33.94 10.80 17.90
N ALA A 779 35.08 11.29 18.34
CA ALA A 779 35.23 12.62 18.90
C ALA A 779 34.68 13.74 18.01
N ASP A 780 34.84 13.63 16.70
CA ASP A 780 34.32 14.60 15.72
C ASP A 780 32.78 14.77 15.79
N TYR A 781 32.05 13.72 16.18
CA TYR A 781 30.59 13.73 16.26
C TYR A 781 30.05 14.42 17.49
N VAL A 782 30.85 14.49 18.55
CA VAL A 782 30.48 15.06 19.83
C VAL A 782 31.17 16.40 20.13
N THR A 783 32.02 16.86 19.20
CA THR A 783 32.74 18.14 19.35
C THR A 783 31.74 19.29 19.51
N GLY A 784 31.91 20.08 20.57
CA GLY A 784 31.04 21.20 20.94
C GLY A 784 29.85 20.82 21.81
N LEU A 785 29.71 19.55 22.20
CA LEU A 785 28.74 19.08 23.18
C LEU A 785 29.41 18.84 24.52
N THR A 786 28.77 19.27 25.61
CA THR A 786 29.16 18.99 26.99
C THR A 786 28.16 18.00 27.58
N PHE A 787 28.63 16.91 28.12
CA PHE A 787 27.80 15.84 28.67
C PHE A 787 27.70 15.92 30.19
N HIS A 788 26.48 15.87 30.69
CA HIS A 788 26.14 15.86 32.11
C HIS A 788 25.46 14.54 32.43
N TYR A 789 26.23 13.66 33.06
CA TYR A 789 25.78 12.33 33.44
C TYR A 789 25.14 12.36 34.82
N ILE A 790 23.88 11.89 34.89
CA ILE A 790 23.10 11.87 36.13
C ILE A 790 22.63 10.43 36.45
N ASP A 791 22.52 10.14 37.71
CA ASP A 791 21.98 8.90 38.26
C ASP A 791 20.60 9.10 38.85
N GLU A 792 20.34 10.26 39.47
CA GLU A 792 19.08 10.60 40.14
C GLU A 792 18.48 11.91 39.63
N MET A 793 17.16 11.97 39.59
CA MET A 793 16.39 13.15 39.18
C MET A 793 16.64 14.41 40.02
N LYS A 794 17.04 14.23 41.28
CA LYS A 794 17.38 15.38 42.17
C LYS A 794 18.52 16.22 41.61
N GLU A 795 19.45 15.63 40.91
CA GLU A 795 20.61 16.29 40.29
C GLU A 795 20.17 17.29 39.21
N ILE A 796 19.07 17.02 38.51
CA ILE A 796 18.54 17.90 37.45
C ILE A 796 18.15 19.29 37.97
N GLY A 797 17.54 19.34 39.14
CA GLY A 797 17.08 20.62 39.75
C GLY A 797 18.18 21.64 39.92
N SER A 798 19.41 21.18 40.16
CA SER A 798 20.58 22.06 40.35
C SER A 798 21.26 22.46 39.06
N PHE A 799 21.12 21.68 38.00
CA PHE A 799 21.83 21.90 36.75
C PHE A 799 20.93 22.48 35.63
N ALA A 800 19.77 21.87 35.40
CA ALA A 800 18.88 22.24 34.30
C ALA A 800 18.02 23.48 34.58
N LEU A 801 17.62 23.68 35.85
CA LEU A 801 16.80 24.81 36.27
C LEU A 801 17.69 25.94 36.84
N LEU A 802 17.67 27.09 36.20
CA LEU A 802 18.38 28.27 36.67
C LEU A 802 17.68 28.83 37.92
N ASN A 803 18.41 29.62 38.73
CA ASN A 803 17.79 30.30 39.87
C ASN A 803 17.00 31.54 39.47
N GLU A 804 16.92 31.83 38.20
CA GLU A 804 16.18 32.93 37.61
C GLU A 804 14.74 32.51 37.26
N LEU A 805 13.79 33.38 37.63
CA LEU A 805 12.40 33.23 37.17
C LEU A 805 12.25 33.72 35.73
N VAL A 806 11.23 33.23 35.06
CA VAL A 806 10.83 33.75 33.73
C VAL A 806 10.33 35.19 33.87
N ASP A 807 10.32 35.95 32.77
CA ASP A 807 10.04 37.38 32.79
C ASP A 807 8.62 37.73 33.29
N ASN A 808 7.64 36.84 33.09
CA ASN A 808 6.27 36.99 33.55
C ASN A 808 5.84 35.72 34.31
N PRO A 809 6.33 35.46 35.53
CA PRO A 809 6.04 34.23 36.26
C PRO A 809 4.56 34.16 36.66
N LEU A 810 3.96 32.99 36.45
CA LEU A 810 2.64 32.67 36.96
C LEU A 810 2.68 32.68 38.49
N VAL A 811 1.85 33.50 39.13
CA VAL A 811 1.70 33.47 40.57
C VAL A 811 0.84 32.27 40.93
N LEU A 812 1.47 31.18 41.28
CA LEU A 812 0.82 29.97 41.80
C LEU A 812 0.39 30.24 43.25
N LYS A 813 -0.76 30.91 43.40
CA LYS A 813 -1.36 31.17 44.73
C LYS A 813 -2.32 30.05 45.10
N TYR A 814 -2.43 29.80 46.42
CA TYR A 814 -3.36 28.88 47.09
C TYR A 814 -4.83 29.15 46.79
#